data_dc4479085ad82d75420d7b07f24d1d2c
#
_entry.id   dc4479085ad82d75420d7b07f24d1d2c
#
_cell.length_a   1.000
_cell.length_b   1.000
_cell.length_c   1.000
_cell.angle_alpha   90.00
_cell.angle_beta   90.00
_cell.angle_gamma   90.00
#
_symmetry.space_group_name_H-M   'P 1'
#
loop_
_entity.id
_entity.type
_entity.pdbx_description
1 polymer ?
#
loop_
_entity_poly.entity_id
_entity_poly.type
_entity_poly.pdbx_seq_one_letter_code
_entity_poly.pdbx_strand_id
1 'polypeptide(L)'
;MRYLQTASALCVGVAVAVLAVALAGPQAQASPPPSPGPPTFGQPTISGIQGVGFEQDLRLDPTNANRLYTSVPGALSSDTSWIWHSTDAGKTFKWVVAGIPKTGKVTPCAGGGDTELAVDSGANLYFIDLTLLNFSTARSGDFGATFPGCSNSGVPDTLVDRQWYAVDGNPATGDGTGTGAGHNIYLVNDEIGPGAPMCQVSGIGNNVLAMYRSPIPGGGALAGIQFGPAKEVSAPLTCDEGIMGNDEVSPIATTIDEAPNTPAVKHVYVIHDDATFSRILIGRCYPVPFSVGDPSGLRCRDLPVATLGSAGLNCPTAKTGGNFPTMAIDSAGNLYAVWEQAPQDPVNCNITGDTVLKYSYSTDQGNNWATPKTISPPGLHNNVFAWVAAGDNGRVDVAWYGTPERAHASDPGCGTTGGPDATTNGIWSLYLTQTLNGHAANPTFTAPILAGEHYVHKGTIQTVIGHQCGDRTLGDFMQLRIGSRGEAQIAYADSNNDDEPFAPHGMYVRQNGGSSVSASTPQVSGDPILINAASDPAGDGRRETNSVSLPNDPNLDILHSSISQPDLSACHPTGTPCYRVRMTVNNLTLAPPGPDAFAVWLTQWLVPASPGCTSSADPCKNGGKNPFVYFESNGTCWSGQNAALLLGGGVTLTYPGTTQITAPGACTRTLGPLGTITIDVPIADVSLESGVAPLSSRLYSVTASTMTLVEPAETNRPTLQPFQLFTGPIGGDLFDLIDVVRAYDFVPGAGGGGGGGGGGCHEGDGDGHIQGEQSGQASFHVDVDDCEDHDGEHVDFNDPGSNEDFHSTEILSVGFDDVEHTMTIVGEGTVNGVPVTFTAVEIDNISPALDAFQITVSDGYTNTGTLLDGTITLQ
;
A
#
# COMPACT_ATOMS: atom_id res chain seq x y z
N MET A 1 -46.73 -62.97 21.44
CA MET A 1 -45.40 -63.23 20.76
C MET A 1 -44.82 -62.01 20.08
N ARG A 2 -44.75 -60.89 20.77
CA ARG A 2 -44.06 -59.64 20.20
C ARG A 2 -43.21 -58.90 21.25
N TYR A 3 -42.89 -59.47 22.36
CA TYR A 3 -42.11 -58.86 23.44
C TYR A 3 -40.74 -59.47 23.74
N LEU A 4 -40.32 -60.48 22.95
CA LEU A 4 -39.04 -61.18 23.18
C LEU A 4 -37.94 -60.86 22.16
N GLN A 5 -38.19 -59.97 21.14
CA GLN A 5 -37.20 -59.63 20.16
C GLN A 5 -36.49 -58.29 20.38
N THR A 6 -36.94 -57.48 21.35
CA THR A 6 -36.33 -56.18 21.63
C THR A 6 -35.26 -56.21 22.73
N ALA A 7 -35.18 -57.28 23.51
CA ALA A 7 -34.20 -57.34 24.60
C ALA A 7 -32.82 -57.84 24.16
N SER A 8 -32.73 -58.59 23.04
CA SER A 8 -31.47 -59.13 22.54
C SER A 8 -30.58 -58.15 21.75
N ALA A 9 -31.20 -57.07 21.22
CA ALA A 9 -30.47 -56.06 20.46
C ALA A 9 -29.75 -54.99 21.36
N LEU A 10 -30.27 -54.80 22.58
CA LEU A 10 -29.67 -53.83 23.50
C LEU A 10 -28.45 -54.37 24.25
N CYS A 11 -28.33 -55.64 24.47
CA CYS A 11 -27.16 -56.21 25.13
C CYS A 11 -25.93 -56.33 24.22
N VAL A 12 -26.10 -56.49 22.88
CA VAL A 12 -24.97 -56.54 21.96
C VAL A 12 -24.41 -55.15 21.68
N GLY A 13 -25.22 -54.12 21.69
CA GLY A 13 -24.80 -52.74 21.48
C GLY A 13 -23.94 -52.20 22.63
N VAL A 14 -24.28 -52.57 23.87
CA VAL A 14 -23.51 -52.09 25.06
C VAL A 14 -22.16 -52.86 25.19
N ALA A 15 -22.07 -54.09 24.81
CA ALA A 15 -20.80 -54.84 24.83
C ALA A 15 -19.78 -54.38 23.78
N VAL A 16 -20.24 -53.92 22.60
CA VAL A 16 -19.36 -53.38 21.54
C VAL A 16 -18.92 -51.96 21.92
N ALA A 17 -19.76 -51.14 22.56
CA ALA A 17 -19.38 -49.81 22.98
C ALA A 17 -18.36 -49.83 24.16
N VAL A 18 -18.47 -50.76 25.07
CA VAL A 18 -17.51 -50.93 26.19
C VAL A 18 -16.18 -51.52 25.73
N LEU A 19 -16.16 -52.35 24.69
CA LEU A 19 -14.89 -52.88 24.11
C LEU A 19 -14.17 -51.85 23.27
N ALA A 20 -14.84 -50.88 22.63
CA ALA A 20 -14.24 -49.81 21.86
C ALA A 20 -13.60 -48.72 22.75
N VAL A 21 -14.13 -48.50 23.97
CA VAL A 21 -13.52 -47.53 24.92
C VAL A 21 -12.27 -48.10 25.60
N ALA A 22 -12.12 -49.38 25.70
CA ALA A 22 -10.95 -50.02 26.37
C ALA A 22 -9.73 -50.19 25.46
N LEU A 23 -9.87 -49.91 24.15
CA LEU A 23 -8.77 -49.97 23.18
C LEU A 23 -8.24 -48.60 22.70
N ALA A 24 -8.87 -47.49 23.12
CA ALA A 24 -8.33 -46.16 22.91
C ALA A 24 -7.29 -45.92 24.03
N GLY A 25 -6.04 -46.22 23.74
CA GLY A 25 -4.91 -45.71 24.53
C GLY A 25 -4.98 -44.18 24.62
N PRO A 26 -4.35 -43.55 25.61
CA PRO A 26 -4.32 -42.09 25.66
C PRO A 26 -3.68 -41.61 24.35
N GLN A 27 -4.50 -41.07 23.46
CA GLN A 27 -3.97 -40.24 22.37
C GLN A 27 -3.24 -39.08 23.07
N ALA A 28 -1.95 -38.98 22.84
CA ALA A 28 -1.22 -37.76 23.17
C ALA A 28 -2.00 -36.62 22.49
N GLN A 29 -2.62 -35.77 23.29
CA GLN A 29 -3.14 -34.51 22.74
C GLN A 29 -1.94 -33.82 22.14
N ALA A 30 -1.95 -33.64 20.83
CA ALA A 30 -1.01 -32.75 20.18
C ALA A 30 -1.06 -31.44 20.97
N SER A 31 0.09 -30.92 21.34
CA SER A 31 0.17 -29.58 21.92
C SER A 31 -0.57 -28.64 20.97
N PRO A 32 -1.43 -27.74 21.47
CA PRO A 32 -2.01 -26.74 20.60
C PRO A 32 -0.85 -26.06 19.86
N PRO A 33 -1.01 -25.77 18.55
CA PRO A 33 0.02 -25.06 17.82
C PRO A 33 0.40 -23.79 18.58
N PRO A 34 1.67 -23.38 18.58
CA PRO A 34 2.07 -22.14 19.23
C PRO A 34 1.19 -21.00 18.76
N SER A 35 0.82 -20.11 19.67
CA SER A 35 0.04 -18.92 19.30
C SER A 35 0.85 -18.12 18.30
N PRO A 36 0.27 -17.68 17.17
CA PRO A 36 1.00 -16.85 16.22
C PRO A 36 1.61 -15.63 16.92
N GLY A 37 2.82 -15.25 16.54
CA GLY A 37 3.47 -14.03 17.01
C GLY A 37 2.73 -12.75 16.58
N PRO A 38 3.22 -11.57 16.97
CA PRO A 38 2.73 -10.31 16.44
C PRO A 38 2.93 -10.26 14.91
N PRO A 39 2.14 -9.45 14.19
CA PRO A 39 2.37 -9.23 12.75
C PRO A 39 3.79 -8.76 12.45
N THR A 40 4.33 -9.19 11.32
CA THR A 40 5.57 -8.67 10.70
C THR A 40 5.26 -8.22 9.28
N PHE A 41 6.10 -7.35 8.71
CA PHE A 41 5.87 -6.76 7.39
C PHE A 41 7.01 -7.10 6.43
N GLY A 42 6.66 -7.29 5.16
CA GLY A 42 7.61 -7.54 4.09
C GLY A 42 8.21 -6.27 3.50
N GLN A 43 8.83 -6.41 2.36
CA GLN A 43 9.49 -5.33 1.62
C GLN A 43 8.51 -4.21 1.28
N PRO A 44 8.73 -2.96 1.70
CA PRO A 44 8.00 -1.83 1.17
C PRO A 44 8.30 -1.63 -0.31
N THR A 45 7.26 -1.34 -1.08
CA THR A 45 7.34 -1.12 -2.53
C THR A 45 6.90 0.30 -2.85
N ILE A 46 7.61 0.97 -3.76
CA ILE A 46 7.16 2.24 -4.31
C ILE A 46 5.96 1.95 -5.21
N SER A 47 4.76 2.39 -4.83
CA SER A 47 3.54 2.16 -5.60
C SER A 47 3.40 3.10 -6.79
N GLY A 48 4.21 4.15 -6.85
CA GLY A 48 4.29 5.08 -7.97
C GLY A 48 5.72 5.43 -8.30
N ILE A 49 6.11 5.31 -9.56
CA ILE A 49 7.43 5.78 -10.00
C ILE A 49 7.50 7.29 -9.84
N GLN A 50 8.65 7.77 -9.40
CA GLN A 50 9.01 9.18 -9.26
C GLN A 50 8.41 9.90 -8.05
N GLY A 51 8.06 9.18 -7.00
CA GLY A 51 7.80 9.80 -5.72
C GLY A 51 6.51 10.61 -5.61
N VAL A 52 5.60 10.49 -6.56
CA VAL A 52 4.32 11.17 -6.44
C VAL A 52 3.36 10.28 -5.70
N GLY A 53 3.02 10.63 -4.47
CA GLY A 53 2.00 9.88 -3.76
C GLY A 53 1.81 10.29 -2.30
N PHE A 54 0.73 10.98 -2.04
CA PHE A 54 0.15 11.17 -0.72
C PHE A 54 -1.37 10.97 -0.85
N GLU A 55 -2.05 10.82 0.27
CA GLU A 55 -3.50 10.54 0.28
C GLU A 55 -3.86 9.34 -0.60
N GLN A 56 -3.10 8.26 -0.40
CA GLN A 56 -3.25 7.06 -1.20
C GLN A 56 -4.49 6.28 -0.84
N ASP A 57 -5.34 6.02 -1.83
CA ASP A 57 -6.34 4.96 -1.72
C ASP A 57 -5.72 3.59 -1.99
N LEU A 58 -6.30 2.56 -1.40
CA LEU A 58 -5.94 1.16 -1.60
C LEU A 58 -7.18 0.30 -1.75
N ARG A 59 -7.25 -0.47 -2.84
CA ARG A 59 -8.31 -1.46 -3.06
C ARG A 59 -7.74 -2.80 -3.50
N LEU A 60 -8.33 -3.85 -2.97
CA LEU A 60 -7.96 -5.24 -3.24
C LEU A 60 -9.03 -5.89 -4.12
N ASP A 61 -8.61 -6.68 -5.10
CA ASP A 61 -9.52 -7.47 -5.91
C ASP A 61 -10.05 -8.67 -5.08
N PRO A 62 -11.35 -8.78 -4.79
CA PRO A 62 -11.89 -9.87 -4.00
C PRO A 62 -11.86 -11.23 -4.70
N THR A 63 -11.55 -11.26 -6.00
CA THR A 63 -11.51 -12.48 -6.82
C THR A 63 -10.09 -12.97 -7.07
N ASN A 64 -9.07 -12.13 -6.83
CA ASN A 64 -7.67 -12.49 -7.04
C ASN A 64 -6.76 -11.75 -6.05
N ALA A 65 -6.17 -12.47 -5.10
CA ALA A 65 -5.31 -11.92 -4.06
C ALA A 65 -4.02 -11.24 -4.59
N ASN A 66 -3.65 -11.49 -5.83
CA ASN A 66 -2.48 -10.87 -6.46
C ASN A 66 -2.81 -9.50 -7.10
N ARG A 67 -4.08 -9.13 -7.19
CA ARG A 67 -4.49 -7.87 -7.81
C ARG A 67 -4.87 -6.83 -6.76
N LEU A 68 -4.27 -5.66 -6.88
CA LEU A 68 -4.61 -4.51 -6.06
C LEU A 68 -4.40 -3.21 -6.82
N TYR A 69 -5.01 -2.16 -6.32
CA TYR A 69 -5.03 -0.85 -6.97
C TYR A 69 -4.76 0.23 -5.93
N THR A 70 -3.95 1.21 -6.30
CA THR A 70 -3.77 2.44 -5.54
C THR A 70 -4.11 3.63 -6.41
N SER A 71 -4.55 4.74 -5.83
CA SER A 71 -4.70 6.01 -6.52
C SER A 71 -4.16 7.14 -5.67
N VAL A 72 -3.74 8.22 -6.33
CA VAL A 72 -3.23 9.43 -5.69
C VAL A 72 -3.70 10.65 -6.46
N PRO A 73 -3.91 11.82 -5.79
CA PRO A 73 -4.17 13.08 -6.46
C PRO A 73 -3.11 13.42 -7.50
N GLY A 74 -3.53 13.89 -8.67
CA GLY A 74 -2.62 14.27 -9.77
C GLY A 74 -2.13 15.70 -9.70
N ALA A 75 -2.58 16.48 -8.73
CA ALA A 75 -2.54 17.93 -8.57
C ALA A 75 -3.61 18.68 -9.36
N LEU A 76 -4.13 19.75 -8.80
CA LEU A 76 -5.15 20.61 -9.42
C LEU A 76 -4.76 21.22 -10.76
N SER A 77 -3.49 21.08 -11.16
CA SER A 77 -2.95 21.54 -12.45
C SER A 77 -2.85 20.43 -13.48
N SER A 78 -3.09 19.15 -13.10
CA SER A 78 -3.14 18.02 -14.02
C SER A 78 -4.58 17.81 -14.50
N ASP A 79 -4.72 17.24 -15.69
CA ASP A 79 -6.04 16.95 -16.25
C ASP A 79 -6.68 15.70 -15.60
N THR A 80 -5.95 14.92 -14.80
CA THR A 80 -6.39 13.67 -14.17
C THR A 80 -5.48 13.27 -13.01
N SER A 81 -6.02 12.48 -12.10
CA SER A 81 -5.26 11.82 -11.05
C SER A 81 -4.74 10.45 -11.49
N TRP A 82 -3.98 9.79 -10.64
CA TRP A 82 -3.18 8.63 -10.98
C TRP A 82 -3.76 7.37 -10.38
N ILE A 83 -3.82 6.31 -11.18
CA ILE A 83 -4.16 4.96 -10.75
C ILE A 83 -2.96 4.08 -11.03
N TRP A 84 -2.57 3.30 -10.04
CA TRP A 84 -1.54 2.29 -10.14
C TRP A 84 -2.17 0.92 -9.86
N HIS A 85 -1.79 -0.09 -10.61
CA HIS A 85 -2.25 -1.44 -10.37
C HIS A 85 -1.06 -2.40 -10.20
N SER A 86 -1.28 -3.42 -9.40
CA SER A 86 -0.39 -4.56 -9.24
C SER A 86 -1.14 -5.82 -9.61
N THR A 87 -0.44 -6.77 -10.24
CA THR A 87 -0.95 -8.12 -10.56
C THR A 87 -0.17 -9.23 -9.85
N ASP A 88 0.79 -8.86 -9.01
CA ASP A 88 1.76 -9.72 -8.31
C ASP A 88 1.76 -9.52 -6.79
N ALA A 89 0.61 -9.17 -6.22
CA ALA A 89 0.39 -8.96 -4.78
C ALA A 89 1.13 -7.74 -4.19
N GLY A 90 1.39 -6.71 -4.99
CA GLY A 90 2.03 -5.46 -4.56
C GLY A 90 3.55 -5.47 -4.65
N LYS A 91 4.15 -6.47 -5.30
CA LYS A 91 5.60 -6.51 -5.54
C LYS A 91 6.04 -5.47 -6.57
N THR A 92 5.20 -5.25 -7.59
CA THR A 92 5.39 -4.20 -8.60
C THR A 92 4.08 -3.49 -8.90
N PHE A 93 4.18 -2.25 -9.38
CA PHE A 93 3.03 -1.44 -9.77
C PHE A 93 3.23 -0.85 -11.15
N LYS A 94 2.17 -0.91 -11.97
CA LYS A 94 2.12 -0.28 -13.28
C LYS A 94 1.03 0.78 -13.31
N TRP A 95 1.29 1.85 -14.04
CA TRP A 95 0.37 2.97 -14.14
C TRP A 95 -0.77 2.70 -15.12
N VAL A 96 -1.97 3.17 -14.77
CA VAL A 96 -3.18 3.06 -15.60
C VAL A 96 -3.86 4.42 -15.72
N VAL A 97 -4.33 4.75 -16.90
CA VAL A 97 -5.08 6.00 -17.14
C VAL A 97 -6.58 5.75 -17.09
N ALA A 98 -7.28 6.44 -16.21
CA ALA A 98 -8.73 6.58 -16.33
C ALA A 98 -9.06 7.53 -17.48
N GLY A 99 -9.53 6.99 -18.60
CA GLY A 99 -9.80 7.82 -19.76
C GLY A 99 -10.50 7.06 -20.89
N ILE A 100 -11.02 7.82 -21.88
CA ILE A 100 -11.74 7.26 -23.02
C ILE A 100 -10.73 6.85 -24.11
N PRO A 101 -10.62 5.56 -24.45
CA PRO A 101 -9.76 5.11 -25.53
C PRO A 101 -10.22 5.71 -26.87
N LYS A 102 -9.27 6.31 -27.56
CA LYS A 102 -9.42 6.68 -28.99
C LYS A 102 -8.27 6.03 -29.74
N THR A 103 -8.44 5.76 -31.03
CA THR A 103 -7.45 5.07 -31.86
C THR A 103 -6.03 5.61 -31.63
N GLY A 104 -5.22 4.84 -30.92
CA GLY A 104 -3.85 5.22 -30.55
C GLY A 104 -3.69 6.28 -29.45
N LYS A 105 -4.78 6.69 -28.79
CA LYS A 105 -4.75 7.77 -27.78
C LYS A 105 -5.80 7.51 -26.69
N VAL A 106 -5.54 7.99 -25.47
CA VAL A 106 -6.54 8.05 -24.39
C VAL A 106 -6.88 9.52 -24.14
N THR A 107 -8.17 9.84 -24.04
CA THR A 107 -8.58 11.14 -23.49
C THR A 107 -8.83 10.95 -21.99
N PRO A 108 -8.02 11.50 -21.10
CA PRO A 108 -8.20 11.34 -19.66
C PRO A 108 -9.58 11.84 -19.20
N CYS A 109 -10.08 11.25 -18.12
CA CYS A 109 -11.19 11.85 -17.38
C CYS A 109 -10.70 13.15 -16.73
N ALA A 110 -11.57 14.14 -16.65
CA ALA A 110 -11.24 15.38 -15.95
C ALA A 110 -11.04 15.08 -14.45
N GLY A 111 -10.11 15.79 -13.80
CA GLY A 111 -9.86 15.56 -12.38
C GLY A 111 -8.60 16.25 -11.89
N GLY A 112 -7.78 15.54 -11.13
CA GLY A 112 -6.50 16.02 -10.59
C GLY A 112 -6.54 16.40 -9.11
N GLY A 113 -7.73 16.40 -8.49
CA GLY A 113 -7.89 16.58 -7.05
C GLY A 113 -7.89 15.22 -6.32
N ASP A 114 -8.59 15.17 -5.20
CA ASP A 114 -8.73 13.96 -4.40
C ASP A 114 -9.33 12.81 -5.20
N THR A 115 -8.84 11.61 -4.93
CA THR A 115 -9.27 10.41 -5.63
C THR A 115 -9.84 9.38 -4.67
N GLU A 116 -10.66 8.49 -5.23
CA GLU A 116 -11.10 7.29 -4.53
C GLU A 116 -11.35 6.17 -5.52
N LEU A 117 -11.06 4.95 -5.09
CA LEU A 117 -11.33 3.72 -5.81
C LEU A 117 -12.38 2.89 -5.09
N ALA A 118 -13.06 2.03 -5.81
CA ALA A 118 -13.82 0.93 -5.23
C ALA A 118 -13.75 -0.28 -6.16
N VAL A 119 -13.79 -1.48 -5.57
CA VAL A 119 -13.83 -2.74 -6.32
C VAL A 119 -15.04 -3.54 -5.85
N ASP A 120 -15.86 -3.97 -6.78
CA ASP A 120 -17.05 -4.76 -6.45
C ASP A 120 -16.75 -6.27 -6.37
N SER A 121 -17.73 -7.06 -5.95
CA SER A 121 -17.58 -8.52 -5.83
C SER A 121 -17.34 -9.25 -7.17
N GLY A 122 -17.47 -8.57 -8.29
CA GLY A 122 -17.16 -9.06 -9.64
C GLY A 122 -15.84 -8.52 -10.19
N ALA A 123 -15.04 -7.88 -9.34
CA ALA A 123 -13.76 -7.25 -9.69
C ALA A 123 -13.87 -6.11 -10.72
N ASN A 124 -15.02 -5.45 -10.82
CA ASN A 124 -15.07 -4.18 -11.54
C ASN A 124 -14.46 -3.07 -10.70
N LEU A 125 -13.58 -2.29 -11.31
CA LEU A 125 -12.92 -1.16 -10.66
C LEU A 125 -13.69 0.12 -10.96
N TYR A 126 -13.99 0.89 -9.93
CA TYR A 126 -14.64 2.19 -9.99
C TYR A 126 -13.66 3.26 -9.53
N PHE A 127 -13.63 4.38 -10.24
CA PHE A 127 -12.75 5.49 -9.98
C PHE A 127 -13.56 6.79 -9.94
N ILE A 128 -13.23 7.66 -8.99
CA ILE A 128 -13.75 9.02 -8.88
C ILE A 128 -12.61 10.00 -8.67
N ASP A 129 -12.69 11.15 -9.32
CA ASP A 129 -11.65 12.18 -9.34
C ASP A 129 -12.27 13.56 -9.16
N LEU A 130 -11.75 14.31 -8.20
CA LEU A 130 -12.26 15.65 -7.85
C LEU A 130 -11.85 16.68 -8.90
N THR A 131 -12.82 17.48 -9.39
CA THR A 131 -12.63 18.54 -10.40
C THR A 131 -12.79 19.95 -9.85
N LEU A 132 -12.71 20.18 -8.54
CA LEU A 132 -12.98 21.41 -7.79
C LEU A 132 -14.49 21.70 -7.54
N LEU A 133 -15.35 21.50 -8.50
CA LEU A 133 -16.78 21.81 -8.38
C LEU A 133 -17.66 20.58 -8.49
N ASN A 134 -17.06 19.45 -8.81
CA ASN A 134 -17.76 18.20 -9.09
C ASN A 134 -16.78 17.04 -9.11
N PHE A 135 -17.27 15.86 -9.46
CA PHE A 135 -16.46 14.68 -9.66
C PHE A 135 -16.64 14.13 -11.07
N SER A 136 -15.55 13.68 -11.67
CA SER A 136 -15.63 12.75 -12.78
C SER A 136 -15.60 11.31 -12.27
N THR A 137 -16.26 10.42 -12.98
CA THR A 137 -16.32 9.00 -12.65
C THR A 137 -15.94 8.15 -13.86
N ALA A 138 -15.27 7.04 -13.60
CA ALA A 138 -14.94 6.05 -14.61
C ALA A 138 -15.14 4.64 -14.04
N ARG A 139 -15.27 3.65 -14.91
CA ARG A 139 -15.40 2.24 -14.54
C ARG A 139 -14.61 1.36 -15.50
N SER A 140 -13.88 0.40 -14.93
CA SER A 140 -13.21 -0.67 -15.65
C SER A 140 -13.90 -2.00 -15.35
N GLY A 141 -14.07 -2.83 -16.35
CA GLY A 141 -14.57 -4.21 -16.24
C GLY A 141 -13.52 -5.26 -16.61
N ASP A 142 -12.29 -4.85 -16.78
CA ASP A 142 -11.13 -5.66 -17.17
C ASP A 142 -9.93 -5.43 -16.24
N PHE A 143 -10.21 -5.32 -14.93
CA PHE A 143 -9.21 -5.22 -13.89
C PHE A 143 -8.32 -3.97 -13.97
N GLY A 144 -8.89 -2.85 -14.39
CA GLY A 144 -8.17 -1.59 -14.53
C GLY A 144 -7.39 -1.44 -15.84
N ALA A 145 -7.40 -2.44 -16.72
CA ALA A 145 -6.67 -2.36 -17.98
C ALA A 145 -7.24 -1.30 -18.95
N THR A 146 -8.58 -1.12 -18.94
CA THR A 146 -9.24 -0.06 -19.72
C THR A 146 -10.38 0.62 -18.97
N PHE A 147 -10.61 1.90 -19.29
CA PHE A 147 -11.77 2.66 -18.83
C PHE A 147 -12.51 3.21 -20.06
N PRO A 148 -13.52 2.51 -20.58
CA PRO A 148 -14.11 2.83 -21.87
C PRO A 148 -14.92 4.14 -21.90
N GLY A 149 -15.16 4.79 -20.76
CA GLY A 149 -15.86 6.05 -20.70
C GLY A 149 -15.69 6.78 -19.37
N CYS A 150 -15.82 8.10 -19.45
CA CYS A 150 -15.94 8.99 -18.29
C CYS A 150 -17.35 9.57 -18.24
N SER A 151 -17.84 9.84 -17.03
CA SER A 151 -19.10 10.54 -16.80
C SER A 151 -18.90 11.63 -15.77
N ASN A 152 -19.68 12.70 -15.88
CA ASN A 152 -19.91 13.59 -14.74
C ASN A 152 -20.70 12.79 -13.67
N SER A 153 -20.37 12.95 -12.40
CA SER A 153 -20.97 12.19 -11.31
C SER A 153 -22.48 12.43 -11.14
N GLY A 154 -23.02 13.55 -11.65
CA GLY A 154 -24.39 13.99 -11.39
C GLY A 154 -24.57 14.68 -10.02
N VAL A 155 -23.50 14.81 -9.24
CA VAL A 155 -23.46 15.65 -8.04
C VAL A 155 -23.66 17.09 -8.47
N PRO A 156 -24.47 17.92 -7.76
CA PRO A 156 -24.63 19.33 -8.08
C PRO A 156 -23.28 20.07 -8.16
N ASP A 157 -23.19 21.05 -9.07
CA ASP A 157 -22.01 21.91 -9.21
C ASP A 157 -21.91 22.87 -8.00
N THR A 158 -21.51 22.33 -6.85
CA THR A 158 -21.17 23.07 -5.62
C THR A 158 -19.70 22.84 -5.34
N LEU A 159 -19.08 23.63 -4.47
CA LEU A 159 -17.79 23.27 -3.92
C LEU A 159 -17.97 21.97 -3.13
N VAL A 160 -17.26 20.96 -3.52
CA VAL A 160 -17.22 19.64 -2.87
C VAL A 160 -15.80 19.34 -2.45
N ASP A 161 -15.64 18.61 -1.39
CA ASP A 161 -14.36 18.19 -0.88
C ASP A 161 -14.49 16.77 -0.36
N ARG A 162 -13.40 16.05 -0.39
CA ARG A 162 -13.22 14.69 0.09
C ARG A 162 -14.39 13.75 -0.23
N GLN A 163 -14.16 12.85 -1.14
CA GLN A 163 -15.13 11.81 -1.52
C GLN A 163 -14.68 10.43 -1.06
N TRP A 164 -15.66 9.57 -0.71
CA TRP A 164 -15.43 8.18 -0.40
C TRP A 164 -16.45 7.30 -1.14
N TYR A 165 -16.02 6.09 -1.51
CA TYR A 165 -16.84 5.09 -2.18
C TYR A 165 -17.07 3.85 -1.33
N ALA A 166 -18.33 3.45 -1.16
CA ALA A 166 -18.71 2.13 -0.67
C ALA A 166 -19.51 1.37 -1.73
N VAL A 167 -19.25 0.06 -1.86
CA VAL A 167 -19.87 -0.80 -2.87
C VAL A 167 -20.59 -1.97 -2.21
N ASP A 168 -21.82 -2.23 -2.63
CA ASP A 168 -22.59 -3.42 -2.25
C ASP A 168 -22.74 -4.38 -3.43
N GLY A 169 -22.22 -5.59 -3.26
CA GLY A 169 -22.36 -6.66 -4.25
C GLY A 169 -21.58 -6.41 -5.55
N ASN A 170 -22.24 -6.63 -6.67
CA ASN A 170 -21.73 -6.38 -8.01
C ASN A 170 -22.68 -5.43 -8.76
N PRO A 171 -22.51 -4.10 -8.62
CA PRO A 171 -23.36 -3.13 -9.32
C PRO A 171 -23.38 -3.28 -10.82
N ALA A 172 -22.30 -3.81 -11.44
CA ALA A 172 -22.22 -4.01 -12.89
C ALA A 172 -23.23 -5.03 -13.42
N THR A 173 -23.64 -5.99 -12.61
CA THR A 173 -24.66 -6.97 -12.99
C THR A 173 -26.09 -6.54 -12.65
N GLY A 174 -26.28 -5.66 -11.65
CA GLY A 174 -27.56 -5.05 -11.22
C GLY A 174 -28.79 -5.95 -11.33
N ASP A 175 -29.81 -5.69 -10.54
CA ASP A 175 -31.07 -6.42 -10.67
C ASP A 175 -32.00 -5.86 -11.77
N GLY A 176 -31.61 -4.75 -12.40
CA GLY A 176 -32.40 -4.09 -13.44
C GLY A 176 -33.71 -3.46 -12.98
N THR A 177 -34.06 -3.61 -11.68
CA THR A 177 -35.36 -3.16 -11.15
C THR A 177 -35.31 -1.78 -10.53
N GLY A 178 -34.10 -1.23 -10.33
CA GLY A 178 -33.89 0.03 -9.64
C GLY A 178 -34.21 -0.02 -8.14
N THR A 179 -34.54 -1.20 -7.61
CA THR A 179 -34.78 -1.38 -6.16
C THR A 179 -33.48 -1.43 -5.39
N GLY A 180 -32.34 -1.71 -6.09
CA GLY A 180 -31.01 -1.63 -5.55
C GLY A 180 -30.68 -2.63 -4.46
N ALA A 181 -31.44 -3.69 -4.31
CA ALA A 181 -31.16 -4.69 -3.31
C ALA A 181 -29.87 -5.46 -3.67
N GLY A 182 -28.79 -5.17 -2.93
CA GLY A 182 -27.52 -5.89 -3.06
C GLY A 182 -26.66 -5.51 -4.27
N HIS A 183 -26.89 -4.37 -4.91
CA HIS A 183 -26.17 -3.94 -6.11
C HIS A 183 -26.10 -2.41 -6.21
N ASN A 184 -25.39 -1.78 -5.29
CA ASN A 184 -25.26 -0.31 -5.29
C ASN A 184 -23.81 0.12 -5.15
N ILE A 185 -23.52 1.30 -5.67
CA ILE A 185 -22.38 2.10 -5.26
C ILE A 185 -22.90 3.33 -4.56
N TYR A 186 -22.26 3.67 -3.46
CA TYR A 186 -22.54 4.85 -2.65
C TYR A 186 -21.35 5.79 -2.77
N LEU A 187 -21.64 7.08 -2.84
CA LEU A 187 -20.69 8.16 -2.78
C LEU A 187 -21.06 9.01 -1.58
N VAL A 188 -20.11 9.36 -0.77
CA VAL A 188 -20.26 10.34 0.28
C VAL A 188 -19.21 11.43 0.11
N ASN A 189 -19.60 12.69 0.33
CA ASN A 189 -18.71 13.85 0.25
C ASN A 189 -19.19 14.98 1.14
N ASP A 190 -18.27 15.89 1.47
CA ASP A 190 -18.58 17.18 2.06
C ASP A 190 -18.99 18.17 0.97
N GLU A 191 -20.18 18.78 1.12
CA GLU A 191 -20.60 19.93 0.32
C GLU A 191 -20.21 21.20 1.05
N ILE A 192 -19.28 21.97 0.48
CA ILE A 192 -18.68 23.15 1.09
C ILE A 192 -19.17 24.43 0.40
N GLY A 193 -19.61 25.43 1.17
CA GLY A 193 -19.81 26.75 0.65
C GLY A 193 -21.26 27.23 0.52
N PRO A 194 -21.49 28.50 0.06
CA PRO A 194 -22.79 29.18 0.10
C PRO A 194 -23.84 28.62 -0.87
N GLY A 195 -23.52 27.64 -1.66
CA GLY A 195 -24.45 26.95 -2.58
C GLY A 195 -24.91 25.60 -2.10
N ALA A 196 -24.38 25.09 -1.01
CA ALA A 196 -24.82 23.80 -0.43
C ALA A 196 -26.32 23.93 -0.09
N PRO A 197 -27.19 23.08 -0.69
CA PRO A 197 -28.61 23.39 -0.73
C PRO A 197 -29.35 23.25 0.60
N MET A 198 -28.70 22.79 1.66
CA MET A 198 -29.39 22.37 2.87
C MET A 198 -28.93 23.02 4.17
N CYS A 199 -27.78 23.69 4.19
CA CYS A 199 -27.26 24.31 5.40
C CYS A 199 -27.23 25.85 5.34
N GLN A 200 -28.07 26.53 6.12
CA GLN A 200 -28.11 28.00 6.20
C GLN A 200 -27.79 28.51 7.60
N VAL A 201 -26.71 28.08 8.21
CA VAL A 201 -26.27 28.67 9.47
C VAL A 201 -25.17 29.70 9.18
N SER A 202 -25.41 30.95 9.54
CA SER A 202 -24.50 32.06 9.32
C SER A 202 -23.24 31.94 10.18
N GLY A 203 -22.06 31.82 9.58
CA GLY A 203 -20.77 32.12 10.19
C GLY A 203 -19.77 30.99 10.34
N ILE A 204 -20.11 29.77 10.05
CA ILE A 204 -19.18 28.63 9.92
C ILE A 204 -19.34 28.08 8.51
N GLY A 205 -18.25 27.59 7.89
CA GLY A 205 -18.32 27.00 6.56
C GLY A 205 -19.46 25.97 6.50
N ASN A 206 -20.27 26.02 5.46
CA ASN A 206 -21.48 25.21 5.33
C ASN A 206 -21.08 23.78 4.90
N ASN A 207 -20.47 23.00 5.78
CA ASN A 207 -20.19 21.59 5.49
C ASN A 207 -21.46 20.77 5.70
N VAL A 208 -21.88 20.10 4.65
CA VAL A 208 -23.00 19.16 4.67
C VAL A 208 -22.50 17.80 4.21
N LEU A 209 -22.62 16.81 5.08
CA LEU A 209 -22.34 15.43 4.74
C LEU A 209 -23.46 14.89 3.85
N ALA A 210 -23.16 14.74 2.57
CA ALA A 210 -24.09 14.26 1.55
C ALA A 210 -23.75 12.85 1.10
N MET A 211 -24.75 11.97 1.10
CA MET A 211 -24.64 10.63 0.55
C MET A 211 -25.49 10.49 -0.71
N TYR A 212 -24.92 9.86 -1.71
CA TYR A 212 -25.50 9.58 -3.01
C TYR A 212 -25.53 8.09 -3.27
N ARG A 213 -26.47 7.66 -4.09
CA ARG A 213 -26.62 6.27 -4.46
C ARG A 213 -26.79 6.12 -5.96
N SER A 214 -26.08 5.17 -6.55
CA SER A 214 -26.23 4.80 -7.95
C SER A 214 -26.51 3.29 -8.05
N PRO A 215 -27.74 2.88 -8.40
CA PRO A 215 -28.00 1.52 -8.86
C PRO A 215 -27.56 1.44 -10.31
N ILE A 216 -26.56 0.62 -10.61
CA ILE A 216 -26.11 0.40 -11.98
C ILE A 216 -26.91 -0.77 -12.56
N PRO A 217 -27.71 -0.56 -13.64
CA PRO A 217 -28.38 -1.66 -14.31
C PRO A 217 -27.38 -2.62 -14.94
N GLY A 218 -27.61 -3.91 -14.78
CA GLY A 218 -26.79 -4.95 -15.40
C GLY A 218 -26.73 -4.83 -16.92
N GLY A 219 -25.60 -5.20 -17.51
CA GLY A 219 -25.41 -5.30 -18.96
C GLY A 219 -25.29 -3.98 -19.72
N GLY A 220 -25.21 -2.85 -19.04
CA GLY A 220 -24.96 -1.54 -19.66
C GLY A 220 -23.51 -1.40 -20.13
N ALA A 221 -23.28 -0.49 -21.09
CA ALA A 221 -21.94 -0.07 -21.45
C ALA A 221 -21.17 0.36 -20.20
N LEU A 222 -19.85 0.14 -20.19
CA LEU A 222 -18.96 0.56 -19.12
C LEU A 222 -18.80 2.10 -19.14
N ALA A 223 -19.91 2.82 -18.98
CA ALA A 223 -19.90 4.26 -18.76
C ALA A 223 -19.48 4.55 -17.34
N GLY A 224 -19.00 5.76 -17.08
CA GLY A 224 -18.81 6.27 -15.73
C GLY A 224 -20.14 6.28 -14.97
N ILE A 225 -20.06 6.37 -13.67
CA ILE A 225 -21.20 6.28 -12.76
C ILE A 225 -21.87 7.63 -12.64
N GLN A 226 -23.21 7.65 -12.68
CA GLN A 226 -24.01 8.81 -12.33
C GLN A 226 -24.82 8.53 -11.08
N PHE A 227 -24.83 9.49 -10.17
CA PHE A 227 -25.56 9.42 -8.92
C PHE A 227 -26.90 10.14 -9.00
N GLY A 228 -27.84 9.68 -8.20
CA GLY A 228 -29.09 10.37 -7.98
C GLY A 228 -28.93 11.62 -7.09
N PRO A 229 -30.06 12.26 -6.69
CA PRO A 229 -30.00 13.36 -5.75
C PRO A 229 -29.40 12.97 -4.40
N ALA A 230 -28.73 13.92 -3.76
CA ALA A 230 -28.16 13.76 -2.43
C ALA A 230 -29.20 13.38 -1.38
N LYS A 231 -28.74 12.61 -0.39
CA LYS A 231 -29.37 12.47 0.90
C LYS A 231 -28.44 13.05 1.97
N GLU A 232 -28.89 14.09 2.65
CA GLU A 232 -28.22 14.57 3.85
C GLU A 232 -28.17 13.46 4.90
N VAL A 233 -27.00 13.19 5.46
CA VAL A 233 -26.78 12.14 6.45
C VAL A 233 -27.10 12.63 7.84
N SER A 234 -26.64 13.82 8.19
CA SER A 234 -26.91 14.45 9.48
C SER A 234 -28.33 15.00 9.58
N ALA A 235 -28.72 15.44 10.77
CA ALA A 235 -30.03 15.99 11.01
C ALA A 235 -30.21 17.35 10.29
N PRO A 236 -31.30 17.57 9.54
CA PRO A 236 -31.45 18.65 8.55
C PRO A 236 -31.41 20.10 9.05
N LEU A 237 -31.00 20.36 10.24
CA LEU A 237 -31.04 21.73 10.81
C LEU A 237 -29.76 22.15 11.53
N THR A 238 -28.74 21.34 11.56
CA THR A 238 -27.63 21.56 12.47
C THR A 238 -26.32 21.92 11.80
N CYS A 239 -26.10 21.65 10.49
CA CYS A 239 -24.80 21.85 9.81
C CYS A 239 -23.64 21.46 10.72
N ASP A 240 -23.76 20.28 11.31
CA ASP A 240 -22.94 19.91 12.46
C ASP A 240 -21.76 19.05 12.05
N GLU A 241 -21.42 18.95 10.77
CA GLU A 241 -20.27 18.18 10.32
C GLU A 241 -18.98 18.99 10.45
N GLY A 242 -17.95 18.34 11.00
CA GLY A 242 -16.58 18.82 10.98
C GLY A 242 -15.82 18.24 9.82
N ILE A 243 -15.29 17.02 9.99
CA ILE A 243 -14.54 16.28 8.97
C ILE A 243 -15.16 14.90 8.82
N MET A 244 -15.44 14.52 7.59
CA MET A 244 -15.98 13.22 7.23
C MET A 244 -14.85 12.19 7.09
N GLY A 245 -14.99 11.06 7.77
CA GLY A 245 -14.18 9.85 7.55
C GLY A 245 -14.74 8.96 6.45
N ASN A 246 -14.22 7.74 6.37
CA ASN A 246 -14.62 6.77 5.35
C ASN A 246 -16.05 6.26 5.51
N ASP A 247 -16.58 5.73 4.41
CA ASP A 247 -17.84 4.99 4.38
C ASP A 247 -17.61 3.50 4.10
N GLU A 248 -18.54 2.65 4.60
CA GLU A 248 -18.51 1.20 4.36
C GLU A 248 -19.93 0.61 4.32
N VAL A 249 -20.10 -0.44 3.52
CA VAL A 249 -21.34 -1.23 3.47
C VAL A 249 -21.23 -2.45 4.39
N SER A 250 -22.22 -2.67 5.24
CA SER A 250 -22.27 -3.88 6.06
C SER A 250 -22.23 -5.14 5.20
N PRO A 251 -21.38 -6.13 5.49
CA PRO A 251 -21.33 -7.38 4.75
C PRO A 251 -22.61 -8.21 4.94
N ILE A 252 -23.35 -7.98 6.02
CA ILE A 252 -24.59 -8.68 6.34
C ILE A 252 -25.81 -7.75 6.29
N ALA A 253 -26.95 -8.31 5.89
CA ALA A 253 -28.24 -7.63 5.98
C ALA A 253 -28.80 -7.72 7.41
N THR A 254 -29.25 -6.60 7.93
CA THR A 254 -29.85 -6.48 9.27
C THR A 254 -31.20 -5.81 9.22
N THR A 255 -31.97 -5.94 10.29
CA THR A 255 -33.32 -5.32 10.41
C THR A 255 -33.16 -3.80 10.47
N ILE A 256 -34.15 -3.11 9.92
CA ILE A 256 -34.27 -1.66 10.01
C ILE A 256 -35.06 -1.33 11.29
N ASP A 257 -34.41 -0.66 12.25
CA ASP A 257 -35.03 -0.34 13.55
C ASP A 257 -36.32 0.50 13.42
N GLU A 258 -36.27 1.46 12.45
CA GLU A 258 -37.40 2.36 12.17
C GLU A 258 -38.50 1.69 11.35
N ALA A 259 -38.21 0.51 10.80
CA ALA A 259 -39.17 -0.24 9.98
C ALA A 259 -39.05 -1.77 10.19
N PRO A 260 -39.27 -2.27 11.41
CA PRO A 260 -38.95 -3.66 11.78
C PRO A 260 -39.74 -4.72 11.03
N ASN A 261 -40.77 -4.35 10.32
CA ASN A 261 -41.62 -5.26 9.51
C ASN A 261 -41.20 -5.32 8.02
N THR A 262 -40.09 -4.61 7.66
CA THR A 262 -39.53 -4.67 6.31
C THR A 262 -38.44 -5.74 6.23
N PRO A 263 -38.14 -6.27 5.03
CA PRO A 263 -37.01 -7.18 4.87
C PRO A 263 -35.70 -6.54 5.39
N ALA A 264 -34.80 -7.38 5.90
CA ALA A 264 -33.44 -6.96 6.28
C ALA A 264 -32.68 -6.41 5.06
N VAL A 265 -31.89 -5.39 5.28
CA VAL A 265 -31.06 -4.72 4.25
C VAL A 265 -29.63 -4.59 4.74
N LYS A 266 -28.70 -4.44 3.79
CA LYS A 266 -27.36 -4.01 4.13
C LYS A 266 -27.37 -2.48 4.34
N HIS A 267 -26.89 -2.06 5.52
CA HIS A 267 -26.72 -0.65 5.82
C HIS A 267 -25.38 -0.17 5.27
N VAL A 268 -25.34 1.08 4.86
CA VAL A 268 -24.11 1.82 4.57
C VAL A 268 -23.88 2.82 5.70
N TYR A 269 -22.66 2.87 6.16
CA TYR A 269 -22.25 3.72 7.28
C TYR A 269 -21.19 4.70 6.83
N VAL A 270 -21.19 5.90 7.42
CA VAL A 270 -20.14 6.90 7.28
C VAL A 270 -19.83 7.48 8.66
N ILE A 271 -18.56 7.56 9.01
CA ILE A 271 -18.13 8.14 10.26
C ILE A 271 -17.73 9.62 10.05
N HIS A 272 -18.00 10.48 11.01
CA HIS A 272 -17.61 11.89 10.96
C HIS A 272 -17.48 12.47 12.36
N ASP A 273 -16.87 13.63 12.49
CA ASP A 273 -16.98 14.43 13.70
C ASP A 273 -17.95 15.61 13.51
N ASP A 274 -18.27 16.30 14.57
CA ASP A 274 -19.13 17.47 14.53
C ASP A 274 -18.33 18.75 14.24
N ALA A 275 -18.98 19.82 13.83
CA ALA A 275 -18.37 21.12 13.52
C ALA A 275 -17.53 21.73 14.67
N THR A 276 -17.63 21.20 15.87
CA THR A 276 -16.82 21.61 17.02
C THR A 276 -15.67 20.65 17.30
N PHE A 277 -15.53 19.59 16.50
CA PHE A 277 -14.53 18.53 16.66
C PHE A 277 -14.58 17.86 18.04
N SER A 278 -15.74 17.84 18.66
CA SER A 278 -15.91 17.35 20.05
C SER A 278 -16.83 16.16 20.19
N ARG A 279 -17.45 15.73 19.12
CA ARG A 279 -18.27 14.51 19.06
C ARG A 279 -17.86 13.69 17.85
N ILE A 280 -17.85 12.38 18.02
CA ILE A 280 -17.78 11.42 16.92
C ILE A 280 -19.20 10.88 16.69
N LEU A 281 -19.61 10.86 15.47
CA LEU A 281 -20.92 10.49 14.97
C LEU A 281 -20.77 9.40 13.88
N ILE A 282 -21.87 8.65 13.64
CA ILE A 282 -21.94 7.71 12.56
C ILE A 282 -23.26 7.86 11.84
N GLY A 283 -23.22 8.23 10.58
CA GLY A 283 -24.37 8.19 9.69
C GLY A 283 -24.68 6.76 9.28
N ARG A 284 -25.88 6.29 9.60
CA ARG A 284 -26.39 4.99 9.16
C ARG A 284 -27.47 5.18 8.12
N CYS A 285 -27.20 4.74 6.90
CA CYS A 285 -28.12 4.83 5.78
C CYS A 285 -28.53 3.45 5.27
N TYR A 286 -29.65 3.37 4.59
CA TYR A 286 -30.07 2.17 3.89
C TYR A 286 -30.84 2.49 2.61
N PRO A 287 -30.74 1.63 1.58
CA PRO A 287 -31.42 1.84 0.31
C PRO A 287 -32.92 1.62 0.43
N VAL A 288 -33.69 2.50 -0.20
CA VAL A 288 -35.13 2.38 -0.42
C VAL A 288 -35.44 2.53 -1.92
N PRO A 289 -36.62 2.08 -2.40
CA PRO A 289 -36.99 2.29 -3.79
C PRO A 289 -36.99 3.78 -4.16
N PHE A 290 -36.40 4.11 -5.31
CA PHE A 290 -36.48 5.47 -5.85
C PHE A 290 -37.93 5.83 -6.14
N SER A 291 -38.36 7.01 -5.69
CA SER A 291 -39.72 7.50 -5.90
C SER A 291 -39.74 9.03 -5.97
N VAL A 292 -40.87 9.60 -6.44
CA VAL A 292 -41.04 11.06 -6.47
C VAL A 292 -40.96 11.67 -5.06
N GLY A 293 -41.33 10.92 -4.03
CA GLY A 293 -41.29 11.35 -2.63
C GLY A 293 -39.95 11.04 -1.93
N ASP A 294 -39.07 10.24 -2.59
CA ASP A 294 -37.75 9.87 -2.08
C ASP A 294 -36.81 9.64 -3.29
N PRO A 295 -36.40 10.72 -3.96
CA PRO A 295 -35.63 10.63 -5.20
C PRO A 295 -34.19 10.20 -4.97
N SER A 296 -33.64 10.33 -3.73
CA SER A 296 -32.31 9.86 -3.41
C SER A 296 -32.23 8.33 -3.31
N GLY A 297 -33.38 7.68 -3.08
CA GLY A 297 -33.44 6.25 -2.82
C GLY A 297 -32.70 5.82 -1.54
N LEU A 298 -32.53 6.76 -0.59
CA LEU A 298 -31.82 6.56 0.68
C LEU A 298 -32.61 7.08 1.86
N ARG A 299 -32.49 6.40 2.98
CA ARG A 299 -32.86 6.92 4.31
C ARG A 299 -31.68 6.84 5.23
N CYS A 300 -31.41 7.95 5.91
CA CYS A 300 -30.27 8.10 6.80
C CYS A 300 -30.71 8.51 8.19
N ARG A 301 -29.90 8.13 9.16
CA ARG A 301 -29.99 8.54 10.56
C ARG A 301 -28.57 8.71 11.09
N ASP A 302 -28.35 9.79 11.79
CA ASP A 302 -27.11 10.07 12.49
C ASP A 302 -27.17 9.57 13.93
N LEU A 303 -26.10 8.93 14.41
CA LEU A 303 -26.02 8.27 15.72
C LEU A 303 -24.75 8.69 16.44
N PRO A 304 -24.77 8.95 17.76
CA PRO A 304 -23.59 9.32 18.52
C PRO A 304 -22.69 8.09 18.77
N VAL A 305 -21.40 8.25 18.50
CA VAL A 305 -20.34 7.28 18.85
C VAL A 305 -19.71 7.70 20.19
N ALA A 306 -19.22 8.94 20.29
CA ALA A 306 -18.58 9.43 21.49
C ALA A 306 -18.72 10.96 21.63
N THR A 307 -18.69 11.42 22.89
CA THR A 307 -18.49 12.83 23.22
C THR A 307 -17.12 12.98 23.84
N LEU A 308 -16.33 13.95 23.36
CA LEU A 308 -14.95 14.13 23.76
C LEU A 308 -14.84 15.14 24.90
N GLY A 309 -14.10 14.77 25.92
CA GLY A 309 -13.88 15.63 27.08
C GLY A 309 -15.15 15.92 27.89
N SER A 310 -15.06 16.95 28.70
CA SER A 310 -16.16 17.51 29.50
C SER A 310 -16.48 18.93 29.05
N ALA A 311 -17.68 19.40 29.36
CA ALA A 311 -18.07 20.77 29.03
C ALA A 311 -17.11 21.80 29.66
N GLY A 312 -16.65 22.74 28.83
CA GLY A 312 -15.83 23.87 29.22
C GLY A 312 -16.61 25.20 29.14
N LEU A 313 -15.89 26.31 29.21
CA LEU A 313 -16.53 27.64 29.17
C LEU A 313 -17.03 28.01 27.78
N ASN A 314 -16.18 27.85 26.77
CA ASN A 314 -16.50 28.16 25.37
C ASN A 314 -16.51 26.88 24.49
N CYS A 315 -15.77 25.83 24.88
CA CYS A 315 -15.64 24.56 24.15
C CYS A 315 -15.34 23.45 25.13
N PRO A 316 -15.53 22.18 24.73
CA PRO A 316 -15.15 21.02 25.57
C PRO A 316 -13.67 20.97 25.90
N THR A 317 -13.30 20.16 26.89
CA THR A 317 -11.90 19.98 27.34
C THR A 317 -11.07 19.06 26.45
N ALA A 318 -11.65 18.47 25.44
CA ALA A 318 -10.95 17.67 24.42
C ALA A 318 -11.68 17.79 23.08
N LYS A 319 -10.93 17.59 22.00
CA LYS A 319 -11.42 17.54 20.63
C LYS A 319 -10.66 16.50 19.80
N THR A 320 -11.08 16.23 18.58
CA THR A 320 -10.27 15.47 17.62
C THR A 320 -9.00 16.25 17.27
N GLY A 321 -8.00 15.55 16.72
CA GLY A 321 -6.78 16.19 16.23
C GLY A 321 -6.99 17.11 15.02
N GLY A 322 -8.20 17.15 14.48
CA GLY A 322 -8.54 17.86 13.24
C GLY A 322 -8.35 17.01 12.00
N ASN A 323 -8.36 15.69 12.16
CA ASN A 323 -8.19 14.72 11.08
C ASN A 323 -9.35 13.72 11.06
N PHE A 324 -9.43 12.92 9.99
CA PHE A 324 -10.52 11.97 9.73
C PHE A 324 -10.65 10.93 10.85
N PRO A 325 -11.82 10.78 11.48
CA PRO A 325 -12.15 9.55 12.18
C PRO A 325 -12.32 8.44 11.14
N THR A 326 -11.96 7.20 11.48
CA THR A 326 -12.12 6.05 10.57
C THR A 326 -12.94 4.94 11.18
N MET A 327 -13.59 4.16 10.34
CA MET A 327 -14.41 3.05 10.76
C MET A 327 -14.15 1.79 9.93
N ALA A 328 -14.48 0.64 10.52
CA ALA A 328 -14.49 -0.65 9.84
C ALA A 328 -15.68 -1.50 10.30
N ILE A 329 -16.05 -2.46 9.47
CA ILE A 329 -17.12 -3.41 9.74
C ILE A 329 -16.56 -4.83 9.59
N ASP A 330 -16.67 -5.65 10.64
CA ASP A 330 -16.23 -7.05 10.55
C ASP A 330 -17.23 -7.95 9.81
N SER A 331 -16.82 -9.18 9.52
CA SER A 331 -17.66 -10.16 8.80
C SER A 331 -19.00 -10.50 9.50
N ALA A 332 -19.12 -10.19 10.78
CA ALA A 332 -20.37 -10.37 11.56
C ALA A 332 -21.25 -9.09 11.63
N GLY A 333 -20.77 -7.97 11.06
CA GLY A 333 -21.48 -6.69 11.04
C GLY A 333 -21.27 -5.84 12.29
N ASN A 334 -20.27 -6.14 13.12
CA ASN A 334 -19.88 -5.25 14.22
C ASN A 334 -19.10 -4.06 13.67
N LEU A 335 -19.31 -2.89 14.27
CA LEU A 335 -18.68 -1.64 13.87
C LEU A 335 -17.52 -1.30 14.81
N TYR A 336 -16.45 -0.78 14.23
CA TYR A 336 -15.27 -0.32 14.94
C TYR A 336 -14.96 1.10 14.51
N ALA A 337 -14.63 1.98 15.46
CA ALA A 337 -14.31 3.37 15.21
C ALA A 337 -12.98 3.72 15.87
N VAL A 338 -12.13 4.44 15.13
CA VAL A 338 -10.86 4.98 15.62
C VAL A 338 -10.79 6.47 15.27
N TRP A 339 -10.30 7.26 16.22
CA TRP A 339 -10.11 8.69 16.03
C TRP A 339 -8.95 9.20 16.87
N GLU A 340 -8.41 10.33 16.45
CA GLU A 340 -7.44 11.09 17.23
C GLU A 340 -8.16 11.94 18.28
N GLN A 341 -7.58 12.04 19.46
CA GLN A 341 -8.10 12.90 20.51
C GLN A 341 -6.97 13.64 21.21
N ALA A 342 -7.12 14.96 21.31
CA ALA A 342 -6.20 15.82 22.03
C ALA A 342 -6.91 16.61 23.15
N PRO A 343 -6.22 16.98 24.22
CA PRO A 343 -6.73 17.91 25.23
C PRO A 343 -6.86 19.30 24.59
N GLN A 344 -7.90 20.04 24.99
CA GLN A 344 -8.21 21.37 24.50
C GLN A 344 -8.35 22.35 25.66
N ASP A 345 -7.85 23.58 25.46
CA ASP A 345 -8.13 24.71 26.37
C ASP A 345 -9.64 25.04 26.27
N PRO A 346 -10.39 24.92 27.38
CA PRO A 346 -11.85 25.14 27.36
C PRO A 346 -12.27 26.57 27.13
N VAL A 347 -11.33 27.54 27.06
CA VAL A 347 -11.59 28.97 26.84
C VAL A 347 -11.27 29.40 25.41
N ASN A 348 -10.10 28.99 24.92
CA ASN A 348 -9.55 29.39 23.63
C ASN A 348 -9.76 28.34 22.52
N CYS A 349 -10.20 27.13 22.86
CA CYS A 349 -10.46 26.03 21.96
C CYS A 349 -9.21 25.51 21.19
N ASN A 350 -8.02 25.84 21.65
CA ASN A 350 -6.76 25.37 21.08
C ASN A 350 -6.36 24.03 21.68
N ILE A 351 -5.73 23.17 20.87
CA ILE A 351 -5.08 21.94 21.34
C ILE A 351 -3.95 22.32 22.30
N THR A 352 -3.89 21.67 23.46
CA THR A 352 -2.92 22.00 24.53
C THR A 352 -1.98 20.86 24.89
N GLY A 353 -2.01 19.75 24.18
CA GLY A 353 -1.16 18.59 24.47
C GLY A 353 -1.12 17.58 23.35
N ASP A 354 -0.57 16.40 23.70
CA ASP A 354 -0.32 15.30 22.78
C ASP A 354 -1.63 14.69 22.25
N THR A 355 -1.62 14.17 21.01
CA THR A 355 -2.73 13.43 20.42
C THR A 355 -2.60 11.94 20.71
N VAL A 356 -3.69 11.33 21.14
CA VAL A 356 -3.80 9.89 21.39
C VAL A 356 -4.86 9.27 20.50
N LEU A 357 -4.69 7.99 20.16
CA LEU A 357 -5.71 7.24 19.40
C LEU A 357 -6.74 6.66 20.37
N LYS A 358 -8.01 6.86 20.05
CA LYS A 358 -9.18 6.28 20.70
C LYS A 358 -9.81 5.22 19.82
N TYR A 359 -10.32 4.20 20.45
CA TYR A 359 -11.01 3.08 19.83
C TYR A 359 -12.32 2.80 20.56
N SER A 360 -13.37 2.54 19.80
CA SER A 360 -14.66 2.08 20.31
C SER A 360 -15.28 1.09 19.34
N TYR A 361 -16.29 0.35 19.79
CA TYR A 361 -17.00 -0.62 18.95
C TYR A 361 -18.50 -0.64 19.28
N SER A 362 -19.30 -1.09 18.31
CA SER A 362 -20.73 -1.37 18.45
C SER A 362 -21.06 -2.75 17.88
N THR A 363 -21.90 -3.51 18.59
CA THR A 363 -22.41 -4.82 18.14
C THR A 363 -23.91 -4.79 17.83
N ASP A 364 -24.49 -3.59 17.76
CA ASP A 364 -25.93 -3.38 17.56
C ASP A 364 -26.24 -2.30 16.52
N GLN A 365 -25.49 -2.32 15.42
CA GLN A 365 -25.69 -1.43 14.26
C GLN A 365 -25.44 0.06 14.59
N GLY A 366 -24.55 0.37 15.50
CA GLY A 366 -24.22 1.75 15.91
C GLY A 366 -25.18 2.37 16.92
N ASN A 367 -26.19 1.62 17.43
CA ASN A 367 -27.12 2.17 18.40
C ASN A 367 -26.48 2.42 19.77
N ASN A 368 -25.55 1.55 20.18
CA ASN A 368 -24.78 1.72 21.41
C ASN A 368 -23.29 1.44 21.15
N TRP A 369 -22.44 2.20 21.78
CA TRP A 369 -21.00 2.10 21.63
C TRP A 369 -20.32 1.82 22.98
N ALA A 370 -19.26 1.04 22.94
CA ALA A 370 -18.43 0.79 24.11
C ALA A 370 -17.72 2.07 24.57
N THR A 371 -17.37 2.14 25.84
CA THR A 371 -16.56 3.28 26.35
C THR A 371 -15.24 3.35 25.61
N PRO A 372 -14.88 4.52 25.04
CA PRO A 372 -13.64 4.66 24.27
C PRO A 372 -12.39 4.28 25.06
N LYS A 373 -11.51 3.51 24.43
CA LYS A 373 -10.23 3.07 24.97
C LYS A 373 -9.08 3.76 24.23
N THR A 374 -8.05 4.20 24.93
CA THR A 374 -6.79 4.63 24.32
C THR A 374 -6.01 3.39 23.87
N ILE A 375 -5.60 3.38 22.59
CA ILE A 375 -4.85 2.28 21.98
C ILE A 375 -3.43 2.66 21.58
N SER A 376 -3.14 3.96 21.38
CA SER A 376 -1.76 4.41 21.20
C SER A 376 -0.94 4.18 22.46
N PRO A 377 0.34 3.78 22.34
CA PRO A 377 1.19 3.50 23.49
C PRO A 377 1.63 4.80 24.18
N PRO A 378 1.92 4.78 25.49
CA PRO A 378 2.35 5.98 26.21
C PRO A 378 3.66 6.60 25.73
N GLY A 379 4.47 5.85 24.97
CA GLY A 379 5.75 6.33 24.42
C GLY A 379 5.62 7.07 23.08
N LEU A 380 4.46 7.00 22.40
CA LEU A 380 4.15 7.79 21.22
C LEU A 380 3.23 8.94 21.64
N HIS A 381 3.79 10.15 21.62
CA HIS A 381 3.12 11.33 22.16
C HIS A 381 2.17 11.99 21.17
N ASN A 382 2.48 11.92 19.87
CA ASN A 382 1.56 12.37 18.85
C ASN A 382 1.32 11.25 17.84
N ASN A 383 0.05 11.10 17.44
CA ASN A 383 -0.43 10.03 16.60
C ASN A 383 -1.44 10.62 15.62
N VAL A 384 -1.28 10.37 14.30
CA VAL A 384 -2.10 10.95 13.25
C VAL A 384 -2.45 9.94 12.16
N PHE A 385 -3.49 10.26 11.38
CA PHE A 385 -3.94 9.54 10.19
C PHE A 385 -4.23 8.06 10.46
N ALA A 386 -4.89 7.80 11.60
CA ALA A 386 -5.23 6.45 11.98
C ALA A 386 -6.26 5.85 11.00
N TRP A 387 -6.00 4.62 10.55
CA TRP A 387 -6.93 3.84 9.75
C TRP A 387 -7.21 2.50 10.39
N VAL A 388 -8.49 2.14 10.48
CA VAL A 388 -8.94 0.87 11.04
C VAL A 388 -9.47 -0.04 9.93
N ALA A 389 -9.14 -1.33 9.99
CA ALA A 389 -9.69 -2.35 9.12
C ALA A 389 -10.09 -3.58 9.94
N ALA A 390 -11.14 -4.26 9.55
CA ALA A 390 -11.65 -5.42 10.26
C ALA A 390 -11.75 -6.63 9.33
N GLY A 391 -11.40 -7.79 9.86
CA GLY A 391 -11.55 -9.08 9.21
C GLY A 391 -12.72 -9.88 9.76
N ASP A 392 -12.43 -11.05 10.34
CA ASP A 392 -13.42 -11.87 10.98
C ASP A 392 -13.90 -11.28 12.32
N ASN A 393 -15.02 -11.81 12.82
CA ASN A 393 -15.71 -11.35 14.01
C ASN A 393 -14.78 -11.02 15.18
N GLY A 394 -14.68 -9.74 15.52
CA GLY A 394 -13.87 -9.23 16.62
C GLY A 394 -12.36 -9.11 16.31
N ARG A 395 -11.93 -9.24 15.07
CA ARG A 395 -10.54 -9.16 14.67
C ARG A 395 -10.28 -7.88 13.88
N VAL A 396 -9.36 -7.04 14.36
CA VAL A 396 -9.20 -5.68 13.88
C VAL A 396 -7.72 -5.28 13.87
N ASP A 397 -7.29 -4.62 12.80
CA ASP A 397 -6.02 -3.94 12.67
C ASP A 397 -6.21 -2.43 12.67
N VAL A 398 -5.25 -1.71 13.24
CA VAL A 398 -5.20 -0.25 13.21
C VAL A 398 -3.80 0.18 12.85
N ALA A 399 -3.65 0.96 11.77
CA ALA A 399 -2.39 1.56 11.36
C ALA A 399 -2.44 3.08 11.54
N TRP A 400 -1.28 3.72 11.79
CA TRP A 400 -1.18 5.17 11.95
C TRP A 400 0.27 5.65 11.84
N TYR A 401 0.47 6.96 11.65
CA TYR A 401 1.77 7.58 11.90
C TYR A 401 1.89 8.03 13.34
N GLY A 402 2.98 7.70 13.99
CA GLY A 402 3.25 8.04 15.38
C GLY A 402 4.64 8.62 15.59
N THR A 403 4.79 9.51 16.59
CA THR A 403 6.07 10.05 17.01
C THR A 403 6.22 10.05 18.51
N PRO A 404 7.43 9.77 19.05
CA PRO A 404 7.72 9.97 20.46
C PRO A 404 7.89 11.46 20.85
N GLU A 405 7.89 12.36 19.86
CA GLU A 405 8.01 13.79 20.10
C GLU A 405 6.75 14.35 20.75
N ARG A 406 6.94 15.15 21.80
CA ARG A 406 5.86 15.92 22.43
C ARG A 406 5.60 17.19 21.67
N ALA A 407 4.37 17.64 21.72
CA ALA A 407 4.00 18.96 21.22
C ALA A 407 4.67 20.05 22.06
N HIS A 408 5.34 20.99 21.42
CA HIS A 408 6.01 22.11 22.06
C HIS A 408 5.16 23.38 22.02
N ALA A 409 4.90 23.96 23.17
CA ALA A 409 4.04 25.16 23.31
C ALA A 409 4.62 26.45 22.71
N SER A 410 5.79 26.44 22.07
CA SER A 410 6.57 27.64 21.80
C SER A 410 7.11 27.82 20.40
N ASP A 411 6.49 27.22 19.40
CA ASP A 411 6.91 27.55 18.04
C ASP A 411 6.31 28.89 17.60
N PRO A 412 7.13 30.00 17.56
CA PRO A 412 6.59 31.32 17.26
C PRO A 412 6.10 31.35 15.81
N GLY A 413 4.82 31.36 15.63
CA GLY A 413 4.18 31.44 14.31
C GLY A 413 3.13 30.39 14.06
N CYS A 414 3.13 29.28 14.81
CA CYS A 414 2.23 28.15 14.56
C CYS A 414 0.84 28.27 15.19
N GLY A 415 0.56 29.28 15.99
CA GLY A 415 -0.80 29.56 16.51
C GLY A 415 -1.42 28.51 17.42
N THR A 416 -0.82 27.31 17.52
CA THR A 416 -1.24 26.21 18.38
C THR A 416 -0.21 25.93 19.44
N THR A 417 -0.67 25.59 20.63
CA THR A 417 0.20 25.27 21.78
C THR A 417 0.35 23.76 21.96
N GLY A 418 -0.08 22.96 21.01
CA GLY A 418 -0.04 21.49 21.09
C GLY A 418 -0.46 20.79 19.80
N GLY A 419 -0.35 19.48 19.81
CA GLY A 419 -0.69 18.62 18.68
C GLY A 419 0.43 18.41 17.66
N PRO A 420 0.16 17.75 16.54
CA PRO A 420 1.15 17.40 15.51
C PRO A 420 1.84 18.62 14.89
N ASP A 421 1.13 19.74 14.72
CA ASP A 421 1.66 21.00 14.18
C ASP A 421 2.74 21.65 15.09
N ALA A 422 2.87 21.17 16.32
CA ALA A 422 3.84 21.67 17.30
C ALA A 422 5.01 20.70 17.53
N THR A 423 5.18 19.68 16.72
CA THR A 423 6.22 18.65 16.83
C THR A 423 7.40 18.94 15.90
N THR A 424 8.09 20.06 16.07
CA THR A 424 9.14 20.54 15.15
C THR A 424 10.32 19.58 14.97
N ASN A 425 10.54 18.66 15.90
CA ASN A 425 11.55 17.61 15.81
C ASN A 425 10.91 16.21 15.72
N GLY A 426 9.65 16.13 15.35
CA GLY A 426 8.94 14.85 15.22
C GLY A 426 9.66 13.91 14.29
N ILE A 427 9.87 12.67 14.73
CA ILE A 427 10.33 11.55 13.92
C ILE A 427 9.15 10.60 13.82
N TRP A 428 8.52 10.60 12.65
CA TRP A 428 7.29 9.87 12.43
C TRP A 428 7.55 8.55 11.75
N SER A 429 6.95 7.49 12.28
CA SER A 429 7.03 6.16 11.68
C SER A 429 5.63 5.58 11.50
N LEU A 430 5.51 4.64 10.57
CA LEU A 430 4.30 3.88 10.35
C LEU A 430 4.20 2.74 11.36
N TYR A 431 3.11 2.73 12.13
CA TYR A 431 2.83 1.71 13.14
C TYR A 431 1.56 0.94 12.82
N LEU A 432 1.51 -0.30 13.32
CA LEU A 432 0.29 -1.11 13.36
C LEU A 432 0.11 -1.72 14.74
N THR A 433 -1.14 -1.83 15.19
CA THR A 433 -1.56 -2.66 16.33
C THR A 433 -2.74 -3.53 15.94
N GLN A 434 -2.80 -4.73 16.50
CA GLN A 434 -3.82 -5.73 16.18
C GLN A 434 -4.58 -6.15 17.43
N THR A 435 -5.87 -6.40 17.29
CA THR A 435 -6.69 -7.09 18.30
C THR A 435 -7.46 -8.25 17.69
N LEU A 436 -7.46 -9.39 18.38
CA LEU A 436 -8.24 -10.58 17.98
C LEU A 436 -9.52 -10.75 18.82
N ASN A 437 -9.83 -9.77 19.68
CA ASN A 437 -11.00 -9.73 20.55
C ASN A 437 -11.60 -8.32 20.65
N GLY A 438 -11.64 -7.58 19.55
CA GLY A 438 -11.94 -6.15 19.45
C GLY A 438 -13.27 -5.71 20.06
N HIS A 439 -14.29 -6.58 20.10
CA HIS A 439 -15.58 -6.29 20.76
C HIS A 439 -15.75 -6.96 22.14
N ALA A 440 -14.65 -7.42 22.74
CA ALA A 440 -14.70 -7.86 24.14
C ALA A 440 -14.87 -6.66 25.08
N ALA A 441 -15.42 -6.87 26.29
CA ALA A 441 -15.57 -5.80 27.28
C ALA A 441 -14.24 -5.09 27.60
N ASN A 442 -13.10 -5.78 27.48
CA ASN A 442 -11.75 -5.26 27.59
C ASN A 442 -10.88 -5.80 26.46
N PRO A 443 -10.95 -5.23 25.26
CA PRO A 443 -10.16 -5.71 24.13
C PRO A 443 -8.67 -5.54 24.41
N THR A 444 -7.87 -6.51 23.98
CA THR A 444 -6.42 -6.49 24.09
C THR A 444 -5.78 -6.23 22.75
N PHE A 445 -4.84 -5.32 22.70
CA PHE A 445 -4.10 -4.96 21.50
C PHE A 445 -2.65 -5.42 21.62
N THR A 446 -2.02 -5.80 20.53
CA THR A 446 -0.58 -6.04 20.48
C THR A 446 0.17 -4.75 20.86
N ALA A 447 1.42 -4.89 21.33
CA ALA A 447 2.31 -3.74 21.30
C ALA A 447 2.39 -3.22 19.86
N PRO A 448 2.47 -1.89 19.65
CA PRO A 448 2.66 -1.36 18.30
C PRO A 448 3.94 -1.90 17.67
N ILE A 449 3.84 -2.27 16.42
CA ILE A 449 4.95 -2.75 15.58
C ILE A 449 5.18 -1.75 14.46
N LEU A 450 6.42 -1.63 14.01
CA LEU A 450 6.74 -0.87 12.81
C LEU A 450 6.23 -1.65 11.59
N ALA A 451 5.47 -0.98 10.74
CA ALA A 451 5.02 -1.54 9.47
C ALA A 451 5.87 -1.03 8.29
N GLY A 452 6.68 0.01 8.49
CA GLY A 452 7.68 0.48 7.54
C GLY A 452 9.09 0.20 8.04
N GLU A 453 10.07 0.13 7.15
CA GLU A 453 11.47 -0.20 7.47
C GLU A 453 12.23 0.96 8.12
N HIS A 454 11.80 2.18 7.90
CA HIS A 454 12.41 3.40 8.45
C HIS A 454 11.34 4.46 8.78
N TYR A 455 11.76 5.58 9.37
CA TYR A 455 10.84 6.68 9.62
C TYR A 455 10.42 7.35 8.31
N VAL A 456 9.16 7.78 8.24
CA VAL A 456 8.56 8.30 7.00
C VAL A 456 8.55 9.81 6.90
N HIS A 457 8.74 10.53 8.02
CA HIS A 457 8.73 11.98 8.04
C HIS A 457 9.48 12.53 9.25
N LYS A 458 10.08 13.72 9.09
CA LYS A 458 10.72 14.48 10.14
C LYS A 458 10.20 15.91 10.20
N GLY A 459 9.67 16.31 11.34
CA GLY A 459 9.15 17.67 11.54
C GLY A 459 7.70 17.67 11.97
N THR A 460 7.01 18.78 11.70
CA THR A 460 5.59 18.96 12.02
C THR A 460 4.71 18.31 10.95
N ILE A 461 3.53 17.87 11.34
CA ILE A 461 2.50 17.43 10.39
C ILE A 461 1.29 18.34 10.53
N GLN A 462 0.84 18.94 9.44
CA GLN A 462 -0.39 19.71 9.40
C GLN A 462 -1.60 18.79 9.24
N THR A 463 -2.48 18.80 10.23
CA THR A 463 -3.71 18.01 10.21
C THR A 463 -4.96 18.85 9.89
N VAL A 464 -4.84 20.17 9.90
CA VAL A 464 -5.96 21.11 9.63
C VAL A 464 -5.53 22.14 8.59
N ILE A 465 -6.32 22.34 7.55
CA ILE A 465 -6.09 23.36 6.52
C ILE A 465 -6.07 24.76 7.15
N GLY A 466 -5.05 25.54 6.79
CA GLY A 466 -4.90 26.95 7.23
C GLY A 466 -3.95 27.18 8.39
N HIS A 467 -3.36 26.16 8.97
CA HIS A 467 -2.26 26.29 9.92
C HIS A 467 -0.94 26.56 9.20
N GLN A 468 -0.19 27.59 9.62
CA GLN A 468 0.97 28.10 8.85
C GLN A 468 2.27 27.32 9.09
N CYS A 469 2.28 26.35 9.99
CA CYS A 469 3.50 25.67 10.43
C CYS A 469 3.51 24.15 10.18
N GLY A 470 2.41 23.59 9.78
CA GLY A 470 2.31 22.16 9.50
C GLY A 470 2.84 21.84 8.11
N ASP A 471 3.54 20.76 8.01
CA ASP A 471 3.97 20.14 6.76
C ASP A 471 2.88 19.21 6.26
N ARG A 472 2.50 19.31 4.99
CA ARG A 472 1.45 18.48 4.36
C ARG A 472 1.99 17.39 3.44
N THR A 473 3.27 17.10 3.51
CA THR A 473 3.88 16.09 2.60
C THR A 473 3.33 14.68 2.78
N LEU A 474 2.74 14.35 3.94
CA LEU A 474 2.05 13.08 4.15
C LEU A 474 0.56 13.11 3.74
N GLY A 475 0.06 14.25 3.24
CA GLY A 475 -1.35 14.43 2.91
C GLY A 475 -2.25 14.45 4.13
N ASP A 476 -3.44 13.86 4.00
CA ASP A 476 -4.47 13.86 5.04
C ASP A 476 -4.79 12.46 5.60
N PHE A 477 -4.37 11.38 4.93
CA PHE A 477 -4.65 10.00 5.36
C PHE A 477 -3.68 8.98 4.72
N MET A 478 -3.72 7.78 5.25
CA MET A 478 -3.25 6.53 4.65
C MET A 478 -4.42 5.55 4.57
N GLN A 479 -4.26 4.42 3.89
CA GLN A 479 -5.27 3.37 3.92
C GLN A 479 -4.69 2.02 4.32
N LEU A 480 -5.44 1.33 5.18
CA LEU A 480 -5.23 -0.05 5.58
C LEU A 480 -6.37 -0.90 5.05
N ARG A 481 -6.08 -2.03 4.42
CA ARG A 481 -7.04 -3.03 3.97
C ARG A 481 -6.64 -4.42 4.46
N ILE A 482 -7.62 -5.30 4.55
CA ILE A 482 -7.38 -6.70 4.92
C ILE A 482 -7.45 -7.56 3.66
N GLY A 483 -6.39 -8.30 3.41
CA GLY A 483 -6.30 -9.23 2.30
C GLY A 483 -7.10 -10.51 2.52
N SER A 484 -7.17 -11.36 1.51
CA SER A 484 -8.00 -12.57 1.50
C SER A 484 -7.59 -13.62 2.53
N ARG A 485 -6.36 -13.57 3.02
CA ARG A 485 -5.85 -14.43 4.10
C ARG A 485 -5.90 -13.77 5.48
N GLY A 486 -6.47 -12.57 5.57
CA GLY A 486 -6.54 -11.78 6.78
C GLY A 486 -5.27 -11.00 7.09
N GLU A 487 -4.38 -10.86 6.15
CA GLU A 487 -3.17 -10.04 6.24
C GLU A 487 -3.47 -8.56 6.09
N ALA A 488 -2.75 -7.73 6.86
CA ALA A 488 -2.78 -6.29 6.72
C ALA A 488 -2.02 -5.83 5.47
N GLN A 489 -2.60 -4.88 4.72
CA GLN A 489 -1.99 -4.25 3.56
C GLN A 489 -2.16 -2.73 3.70
N ILE A 490 -1.08 -1.97 3.57
CA ILE A 490 -1.08 -0.53 3.87
C ILE A 490 -0.52 0.23 2.68
N ALA A 491 -1.27 1.22 2.20
CA ALA A 491 -0.76 2.26 1.30
C ALA A 491 -0.54 3.53 2.10
N TYR A 492 0.66 4.11 2.01
CA TYR A 492 1.09 5.21 2.85
C TYR A 492 2.02 6.15 2.10
N ALA A 493 2.17 7.37 2.59
CA ALA A 493 3.11 8.34 2.08
C ALA A 493 4.42 8.30 2.87
N ASP A 494 5.54 8.47 2.17
CA ASP A 494 6.87 8.61 2.75
C ASP A 494 7.55 9.86 2.18
N SER A 495 7.70 10.89 3.00
CA SER A 495 8.34 12.15 2.62
C SER A 495 9.79 12.26 3.10
N ASN A 496 10.29 11.24 3.81
CA ASN A 496 11.60 11.28 4.43
C ASN A 496 12.76 11.27 3.44
N ASN A 497 12.51 10.79 2.24
CA ASN A 497 13.55 10.57 1.22
C ASN A 497 13.59 11.68 0.17
N ASP A 498 12.86 12.77 0.36
CA ASP A 498 12.77 13.84 -0.60
C ASP A 498 13.16 15.18 0.00
N ASP A 499 13.98 15.94 -0.75
CA ASP A 499 14.35 17.32 -0.42
C ASP A 499 13.29 18.32 -0.89
N GLU A 500 12.43 17.91 -1.81
CA GLU A 500 11.36 18.75 -2.32
C GLU A 500 10.17 18.70 -1.36
N PRO A 501 9.66 19.83 -0.89
CA PRO A 501 8.64 19.89 0.14
C PRO A 501 7.27 19.36 -0.30
N PHE A 502 7.13 18.80 -1.49
CA PHE A 502 5.85 18.34 -2.06
C PHE A 502 5.97 17.09 -2.95
N ALA A 503 6.97 16.26 -2.76
CA ALA A 503 7.11 15.04 -3.54
C ALA A 503 7.31 13.79 -2.66
N PRO A 504 6.32 13.46 -1.79
CA PRO A 504 6.38 12.22 -1.03
C PRO A 504 6.25 11.00 -1.95
N HIS A 505 6.89 9.91 -1.57
CA HIS A 505 6.71 8.64 -2.24
C HIS A 505 5.40 7.99 -1.82
N GLY A 506 4.63 7.53 -2.79
CA GLY A 506 3.57 6.57 -2.57
C GLY A 506 4.18 5.20 -2.30
N MET A 507 3.94 4.66 -1.12
CA MET A 507 4.48 3.38 -0.67
C MET A 507 3.36 2.39 -0.41
N TYR A 508 3.69 1.12 -0.56
CA TYR A 508 2.84 0.00 -0.21
C TYR A 508 3.64 -1.00 0.60
N VAL A 509 3.02 -1.56 1.64
CA VAL A 509 3.60 -2.65 2.42
C VAL A 509 2.54 -3.67 2.80
N ARG A 510 2.95 -4.95 2.88
CA ARG A 510 2.08 -6.08 3.20
C ARG A 510 2.63 -6.85 4.38
N GLN A 511 1.73 -7.28 5.25
CA GLN A 511 2.06 -8.22 6.32
C GLN A 511 2.58 -9.54 5.72
N ASN A 512 3.75 -9.97 6.17
CA ASN A 512 4.41 -11.20 5.72
C ASN A 512 4.47 -12.29 6.79
N GLY A 513 4.15 -11.99 8.05
CA GLY A 513 4.18 -12.98 9.12
C GLY A 513 3.27 -12.62 10.31
N GLY A 514 3.26 -13.50 11.30
CA GLY A 514 2.51 -13.32 12.55
C GLY A 514 1.02 -13.61 12.44
N SER A 515 0.26 -13.12 13.42
CA SER A 515 -1.18 -13.37 13.51
C SER A 515 -1.98 -12.59 12.47
N SER A 516 -3.03 -13.22 11.95
CA SER A 516 -3.96 -12.66 10.97
C SER A 516 -5.28 -12.27 11.61
N VAL A 517 -5.99 -11.34 10.98
CA VAL A 517 -7.40 -11.02 11.35
C VAL A 517 -8.41 -11.99 10.70
N SER A 518 -7.96 -13.05 10.04
CA SER A 518 -8.81 -14.18 9.64
C SER A 518 -8.77 -15.31 10.67
N ALA A 519 -9.93 -15.87 10.99
CA ALA A 519 -10.02 -17.03 11.87
C ALA A 519 -9.75 -18.35 11.14
N SER A 520 -9.97 -18.38 9.82
CA SER A 520 -9.72 -19.54 8.96
C SER A 520 -8.24 -19.68 8.59
N THR A 521 -7.51 -18.56 8.56
CA THR A 521 -6.07 -18.50 8.26
C THR A 521 -5.40 -17.71 9.40
N PRO A 522 -5.23 -18.30 10.60
CA PRO A 522 -4.87 -17.55 11.80
C PRO A 522 -3.43 -17.01 11.79
N GLN A 523 -2.60 -17.47 10.88
CA GLN A 523 -1.21 -17.05 10.72
C GLN A 523 -0.99 -16.63 9.26
N VAL A 524 -0.28 -15.53 9.08
CA VAL A 524 0.18 -15.05 7.78
C VAL A 524 1.55 -15.66 7.49
N SER A 525 1.77 -16.00 6.24
CA SER A 525 3.10 -16.21 5.66
C SER A 525 3.13 -15.42 4.34
N GLY A 526 4.19 -14.72 4.10
CA GLY A 526 4.35 -13.85 2.93
C GLY A 526 5.80 -13.82 2.47
N ASP A 527 6.05 -12.98 1.47
CA ASP A 527 7.37 -12.86 0.87
C ASP A 527 8.36 -12.21 1.87
N PRO A 528 9.59 -12.73 1.94
CA PRO A 528 10.65 -12.11 2.71
C PRO A 528 11.13 -10.79 2.08
N ILE A 529 11.90 -10.03 2.84
CA ILE A 529 12.67 -8.91 2.33
C ILE A 529 13.82 -9.46 1.51
N LEU A 530 13.96 -8.99 0.27
CA LEU A 530 15.07 -9.37 -0.60
C LEU A 530 16.29 -8.50 -0.33
N ILE A 531 17.48 -9.08 -0.37
CA ILE A 531 18.74 -8.40 -0.12
C ILE A 531 19.63 -8.46 -1.36
N ASN A 532 20.23 -7.32 -1.72
CA ASN A 532 21.19 -7.07 -2.78
C ASN A 532 20.70 -7.25 -4.22
N ALA A 533 19.66 -8.03 -4.45
CA ALA A 533 19.18 -8.31 -5.80
C ALA A 533 17.73 -8.78 -5.86
N ALA A 534 17.13 -8.71 -7.05
CA ALA A 534 15.84 -9.32 -7.37
C ALA A 534 15.78 -9.78 -8.83
N SER A 535 15.06 -10.87 -9.07
CA SER A 535 14.68 -11.31 -10.41
C SER A 535 13.26 -10.87 -10.76
N ASP A 536 13.00 -10.83 -12.05
CA ASP A 536 11.72 -10.45 -12.63
C ASP A 536 11.28 -11.47 -13.71
N PRO A 537 9.98 -11.74 -13.87
CA PRO A 537 9.49 -12.66 -14.87
C PRO A 537 9.78 -12.20 -16.30
N ALA A 538 10.18 -13.10 -17.17
CA ALA A 538 10.33 -12.78 -18.59
C ALA A 538 8.99 -12.62 -19.30
N GLY A 539 8.88 -11.63 -20.17
CA GLY A 539 7.73 -11.48 -21.07
C GLY A 539 6.66 -10.50 -20.60
N ASP A 540 6.92 -9.71 -19.56
CA ASP A 540 6.02 -8.69 -19.01
C ASP A 540 6.51 -7.25 -19.25
N GLY A 541 7.67 -7.07 -19.85
CA GLY A 541 8.18 -5.80 -20.37
C GLY A 541 7.33 -5.28 -21.54
N ARG A 542 6.11 -4.80 -21.21
CA ARG A 542 5.14 -4.34 -22.21
C ARG A 542 4.52 -3.04 -21.81
N ARG A 543 4.26 -2.23 -22.81
CA ARG A 543 3.49 -1.01 -22.66
C ARG A 543 2.04 -1.34 -22.38
N GLU A 544 1.52 -0.89 -21.26
CA GLU A 544 0.11 -0.96 -20.95
C GLU A 544 -0.58 0.30 -21.47
N THR A 545 -1.22 0.20 -22.61
CA THR A 545 -2.13 1.23 -23.10
C THR A 545 -3.55 0.85 -22.73
N ASN A 546 -4.39 1.82 -22.39
CA ASN A 546 -5.81 1.61 -22.03
C ASN A 546 -6.68 0.97 -23.11
N SER A 547 -6.14 0.41 -24.15
CA SER A 547 -6.92 -0.18 -25.23
C SER A 547 -6.40 -1.53 -25.70
N VAL A 548 -5.13 -1.81 -25.55
CA VAL A 548 -4.52 -3.08 -25.99
C VAL A 548 -3.23 -3.31 -25.23
N SER A 549 -3.10 -4.46 -24.60
CA SER A 549 -1.81 -4.97 -24.16
C SER A 549 -0.91 -5.10 -25.38
N LEU A 550 0.14 -4.31 -25.48
CA LEU A 550 1.12 -4.45 -26.55
C LEU A 550 1.98 -5.70 -26.31
N PRO A 551 2.58 -6.26 -27.34
CA PRO A 551 3.47 -7.40 -27.16
C PRO A 551 4.66 -7.00 -26.29
N ASN A 552 5.23 -7.98 -25.58
CA ASN A 552 6.48 -7.81 -24.85
C ASN A 552 7.56 -7.21 -25.76
N ASP A 553 8.29 -6.23 -25.25
CA ASP A 553 9.52 -5.71 -25.86
C ASP A 553 10.73 -6.28 -25.12
N PRO A 554 11.39 -7.32 -25.64
CA PRO A 554 12.52 -7.95 -24.95
C PRO A 554 13.70 -7.01 -24.68
N ASN A 555 13.75 -5.86 -25.35
CA ASN A 555 14.77 -4.83 -25.08
C ASN A 555 14.50 -4.03 -23.81
N LEU A 556 13.25 -4.02 -23.33
CA LEU A 556 12.81 -3.31 -22.13
C LEU A 556 12.32 -4.26 -21.02
N ASP A 557 12.45 -5.54 -21.22
CA ASP A 557 12.07 -6.64 -20.33
C ASP A 557 13.27 -6.96 -19.43
N ILE A 558 13.28 -6.43 -18.20
CA ILE A 558 14.35 -6.66 -17.22
C ILE A 558 14.11 -8.03 -16.60
N LEU A 559 15.13 -8.85 -16.55
CA LEU A 559 15.06 -10.17 -15.92
C LEU A 559 15.69 -10.18 -14.52
N HIS A 560 16.54 -9.19 -14.25
CA HIS A 560 17.29 -9.15 -13.01
C HIS A 560 17.86 -7.77 -12.74
N SER A 561 17.87 -7.38 -11.45
CA SER A 561 18.54 -6.16 -10.96
C SER A 561 19.33 -6.47 -9.71
N SER A 562 20.54 -5.90 -9.58
CA SER A 562 21.36 -6.03 -8.38
C SER A 562 22.19 -4.78 -8.11
N ILE A 563 22.52 -4.57 -6.83
CA ILE A 563 23.55 -3.62 -6.39
C ILE A 563 24.62 -4.38 -5.62
N SER A 564 25.87 -4.02 -5.86
CA SER A 564 27.03 -4.49 -5.08
C SER A 564 27.97 -3.32 -4.77
N GLN A 565 28.86 -3.53 -3.81
CA GLN A 565 29.94 -2.59 -3.49
C GLN A 565 31.28 -3.28 -3.75
N PRO A 566 31.82 -3.24 -5.00
CA PRO A 566 33.06 -3.89 -5.33
C PRO A 566 34.27 -3.24 -4.64
N ASP A 567 35.38 -3.94 -4.61
CA ASP A 567 36.65 -3.43 -4.13
C ASP A 567 37.10 -2.15 -4.85
N LEU A 568 37.81 -1.27 -4.17
CA LEU A 568 38.34 -0.01 -4.74
C LEU A 568 39.13 -0.20 -6.04
N SER A 569 39.77 -1.35 -6.22
CA SER A 569 40.51 -1.70 -7.43
C SER A 569 39.62 -2.05 -8.62
N ALA A 570 38.42 -2.52 -8.34
CA ALA A 570 37.39 -2.92 -9.31
C ALA A 570 36.40 -1.80 -9.63
N CYS A 571 36.31 -0.76 -8.80
CA CYS A 571 35.48 0.42 -9.04
C CYS A 571 36.00 1.29 -10.21
N HIS A 572 35.12 2.00 -10.86
CA HIS A 572 35.43 2.98 -11.87
C HIS A 572 34.89 4.38 -11.49
N PRO A 573 35.79 5.43 -11.30
CA PRO A 573 37.24 5.35 -11.44
C PRO A 573 37.92 4.54 -10.33
N THR A 574 38.96 3.81 -10.68
CA THR A 574 39.73 2.98 -9.75
C THR A 574 40.21 3.79 -8.54
N GLY A 575 40.02 3.23 -7.34
CA GLY A 575 40.41 3.87 -6.09
C GLY A 575 39.35 4.80 -5.50
N THR A 576 38.17 4.93 -6.13
CA THR A 576 37.01 5.66 -5.60
C THR A 576 35.96 4.65 -5.17
N PRO A 577 35.45 4.69 -3.93
CA PRO A 577 34.37 3.81 -3.50
C PRO A 577 33.12 3.99 -4.37
N CYS A 578 32.57 2.90 -4.88
CA CYS A 578 31.41 2.94 -5.77
C CYS A 578 30.35 1.90 -5.36
N TYR A 579 29.11 2.18 -5.73
CA TYR A 579 28.12 1.14 -5.92
C TYR A 579 28.15 0.69 -7.39
N ARG A 580 28.04 -0.62 -7.59
CA ARG A 580 27.87 -1.22 -8.91
C ARG A 580 26.44 -1.67 -9.08
N VAL A 581 25.70 -0.99 -9.95
CA VAL A 581 24.34 -1.37 -10.34
C VAL A 581 24.42 -2.22 -11.60
N ARG A 582 23.79 -3.39 -11.59
CA ARG A 582 23.72 -4.28 -12.75
C ARG A 582 22.26 -4.60 -13.06
N MET A 583 21.89 -4.55 -14.32
CA MET A 583 20.62 -5.04 -14.85
C MET A 583 20.88 -6.06 -15.95
N THR A 584 20.13 -7.16 -15.94
CA THR A 584 20.08 -8.12 -17.05
C THR A 584 18.75 -7.93 -17.79
N VAL A 585 18.82 -7.81 -19.10
CA VAL A 585 17.68 -7.51 -19.98
C VAL A 585 17.51 -8.68 -20.94
N ASN A 586 16.29 -9.11 -21.17
CA ASN A 586 15.97 -10.28 -21.98
C ASN A 586 16.67 -10.28 -23.36
N ASN A 587 16.65 -9.14 -24.06
CA ASN A 587 17.41 -8.99 -25.32
C ASN A 587 17.78 -7.53 -25.55
N LEU A 588 18.85 -7.06 -24.89
CA LEU A 588 19.24 -5.67 -24.89
C LEU A 588 19.66 -5.20 -26.30
N THR A 589 18.97 -4.21 -26.81
CA THR A 589 19.35 -3.45 -28.01
C THR A 589 19.37 -1.97 -27.66
N LEU A 590 19.97 -1.12 -28.48
CA LEU A 590 19.94 0.33 -28.27
C LEU A 590 18.84 1.02 -29.08
N ALA A 591 17.97 0.26 -29.70
CA ALA A 591 16.88 0.81 -30.48
C ALA A 591 15.70 1.12 -29.55
N PRO A 592 15.23 2.36 -29.44
CA PRO A 592 13.98 2.66 -28.77
C PRO A 592 12.81 1.96 -29.47
N PRO A 593 11.77 1.53 -28.75
CA PRO A 593 10.65 0.84 -29.36
C PRO A 593 9.77 1.78 -30.19
N GLY A 594 9.49 1.40 -31.44
CA GLY A 594 8.53 2.09 -32.30
C GLY A 594 8.91 3.56 -32.60
N PRO A 595 7.96 4.49 -32.47
CA PRO A 595 8.20 5.91 -32.75
C PRO A 595 8.86 6.66 -31.57
N ASP A 596 9.20 5.96 -30.47
CA ASP A 596 9.71 6.58 -29.27
C ASP A 596 11.12 7.16 -29.50
N ALA A 597 11.40 8.31 -28.87
CA ALA A 597 12.68 8.99 -29.04
C ALA A 597 13.82 8.35 -28.25
N PHE A 598 13.50 7.79 -27.07
CA PHE A 598 14.46 7.19 -26.16
C PHE A 598 13.89 5.99 -25.42
N ALA A 599 14.79 5.10 -25.00
CA ALA A 599 14.55 4.13 -23.95
C ALA A 599 15.51 4.41 -22.79
N VAL A 600 15.02 4.19 -21.56
CA VAL A 600 15.76 4.41 -20.32
C VAL A 600 15.63 3.17 -19.45
N TRP A 601 16.76 2.74 -18.88
CA TRP A 601 16.87 1.71 -17.84
C TRP A 601 17.32 2.39 -16.55
N LEU A 602 16.44 2.47 -15.56
CA LEU A 602 16.59 3.22 -14.31
C LEU A 602 16.72 2.27 -13.14
N THR A 603 17.62 2.54 -12.21
CA THR A 603 17.60 1.98 -10.86
C THR A 603 17.58 3.13 -9.85
N GLN A 604 16.65 3.07 -8.89
CA GLN A 604 16.50 4.06 -7.82
C GLN A 604 16.42 3.36 -6.47
N TRP A 605 16.71 4.08 -5.40
CA TRP A 605 16.64 3.58 -4.02
C TRP A 605 16.42 4.71 -3.03
N LEU A 606 16.16 4.39 -1.77
CA LEU A 606 15.91 5.33 -0.70
C LEU A 606 17.11 5.36 0.27
N VAL A 607 17.52 6.55 0.69
CA VAL A 607 18.59 6.77 1.69
C VAL A 607 18.06 7.70 2.77
N PRO A 608 17.38 7.19 3.80
CA PRO A 608 16.88 8.01 4.91
C PRO A 608 17.99 8.65 5.71
N ALA A 609 17.84 9.93 6.08
CA ALA A 609 18.77 10.60 6.97
C ALA A 609 18.64 10.09 8.41
N SER A 610 19.71 10.14 9.18
CA SER A 610 19.67 9.81 10.60
C SER A 610 18.70 10.74 11.36
N PRO A 611 17.86 10.22 12.24
CA PRO A 611 17.03 11.03 13.12
C PRO A 611 17.82 12.08 13.93
N GLY A 612 19.07 11.75 14.31
CA GLY A 612 19.98 12.63 15.02
C GLY A 612 20.70 13.66 14.14
N CYS A 613 20.32 13.83 12.88
CA CYS A 613 20.89 14.81 11.98
C CYS A 613 20.79 16.22 12.56
N THR A 614 21.93 16.90 12.72
CA THR A 614 22.04 18.22 13.35
C THR A 614 22.35 19.35 12.39
N SER A 615 22.43 19.05 11.08
CA SER A 615 22.63 20.08 10.07
C SER A 615 21.45 21.07 10.08
N SER A 616 21.73 22.35 9.94
CA SER A 616 20.72 23.38 9.75
C SER A 616 20.24 23.50 8.29
N ALA A 617 20.81 22.69 7.39
CA ALA A 617 20.39 22.65 6.00
C ALA A 617 19.03 21.97 5.84
N ASP A 618 18.25 22.41 4.89
CA ASP A 618 16.93 21.86 4.60
C ASP A 618 16.92 20.33 4.36
N PRO A 619 17.93 19.71 3.72
CA PRO A 619 17.99 18.24 3.58
C PRO A 619 17.96 17.49 4.91
N CYS A 620 18.64 18.05 5.93
CA CYS A 620 18.62 17.44 7.27
C CYS A 620 17.28 17.62 7.97
N LYS A 621 16.54 18.65 7.61
CA LYS A 621 15.20 18.91 8.13
C LYS A 621 14.19 17.92 7.56
N ASN A 622 14.28 17.61 6.29
CA ASN A 622 13.34 16.74 5.58
C ASN A 622 13.82 15.27 5.48
N GLY A 623 15.03 14.97 5.88
CA GLY A 623 15.47 13.62 6.18
C GLY A 623 16.36 12.94 5.17
N GLY A 624 16.00 12.67 3.96
CA GLY A 624 16.71 11.73 3.13
C GLY A 624 16.89 12.12 1.68
N LYS A 625 17.34 11.17 0.90
CA LYS A 625 17.53 11.29 -0.54
C LYS A 625 16.91 10.09 -1.24
N ASN A 626 16.54 10.31 -2.49
CA ASN A 626 16.13 9.28 -3.42
C ASN A 626 17.13 9.22 -4.58
N PRO A 627 18.29 8.61 -4.41
CA PRO A 627 19.30 8.50 -5.44
C PRO A 627 18.85 7.59 -6.58
N PHE A 628 19.41 7.84 -7.75
CA PHE A 628 19.17 7.02 -8.92
C PHE A 628 20.36 6.99 -9.87
N VAL A 629 20.42 5.93 -10.67
CA VAL A 629 21.27 5.85 -11.86
C VAL A 629 20.44 5.39 -13.04
N TYR A 630 20.78 5.83 -14.24
CA TYR A 630 20.12 5.35 -15.44
C TYR A 630 21.04 5.27 -16.64
N PHE A 631 20.67 4.38 -17.54
CA PHE A 631 21.29 4.20 -18.86
C PHE A 631 20.30 4.65 -19.92
N GLU A 632 20.76 5.38 -20.92
CA GLU A 632 19.96 5.80 -22.08
C GLU A 632 20.29 4.99 -23.33
N SER A 633 19.30 4.80 -24.20
CA SER A 633 19.49 4.11 -25.50
C SER A 633 20.54 4.74 -26.41
N ASN A 634 20.95 6.00 -26.18
CA ASN A 634 22.07 6.65 -26.83
C ASN A 634 23.44 6.14 -26.36
N GLY A 635 23.47 5.31 -25.30
CA GLY A 635 24.70 4.73 -24.75
C GLY A 635 25.34 5.51 -23.61
N THR A 636 24.63 6.47 -23.00
CA THR A 636 25.15 7.29 -21.87
C THR A 636 24.56 6.84 -20.54
N CYS A 637 25.36 6.96 -19.48
CA CYS A 637 24.93 6.74 -18.10
C CYS A 637 24.92 8.02 -17.30
N TRP A 638 23.99 8.13 -16.37
CA TRP A 638 23.77 9.29 -15.53
C TRP A 638 23.50 8.86 -14.08
N SER A 639 23.81 9.74 -13.16
CA SER A 639 23.45 9.62 -11.74
C SER A 639 22.81 10.89 -11.21
N GLY A 640 21.98 10.78 -10.18
CA GLY A 640 21.37 11.89 -9.49
C GLY A 640 20.99 11.51 -8.07
N GLN A 641 20.65 12.50 -7.24
CA GLN A 641 20.35 12.30 -5.83
C GLN A 641 18.87 12.55 -5.47
N ASN A 642 18.13 13.19 -6.35
CA ASN A 642 16.71 13.52 -6.13
C ASN A 642 15.91 13.04 -7.32
N ALA A 643 14.97 12.19 -7.07
CA ALA A 643 14.15 11.58 -8.11
C ALA A 643 12.97 12.44 -8.58
N ALA A 644 12.95 13.74 -8.33
CA ALA A 644 12.09 14.59 -9.09
C ALA A 644 12.58 14.59 -10.54
N LEU A 645 12.10 13.64 -11.32
CA LEU A 645 12.29 13.56 -12.77
C LEU A 645 11.61 14.79 -13.41
N LEU A 646 12.26 15.95 -13.30
CA LEU A 646 11.85 17.14 -14.03
C LEU A 646 12.29 17.00 -15.47
N LEU A 647 11.36 16.66 -16.31
CA LEU A 647 11.58 16.58 -17.75
C LEU A 647 11.60 17.98 -18.35
N GLY A 648 12.76 18.45 -18.72
CA GLY A 648 12.92 19.66 -19.50
C GLY A 648 12.79 19.37 -21.00
N GLY A 649 11.98 20.16 -21.71
CA GLY A 649 11.79 20.05 -23.14
C GLY A 649 13.09 20.23 -23.92
N GLY A 650 13.48 19.21 -24.66
CA GLY A 650 14.66 19.18 -25.55
C GLY A 650 15.20 17.77 -25.68
N VAL A 651 15.87 17.50 -26.77
CA VAL A 651 16.37 16.18 -27.19
C VAL A 651 17.40 15.56 -26.23
N THR A 652 17.66 16.18 -25.11
CA THR A 652 18.50 15.71 -24.02
C THR A 652 17.73 15.77 -22.72
N LEU A 653 17.51 14.63 -22.10
CA LEU A 653 17.01 14.53 -20.73
C LEU A 653 18.09 15.11 -19.80
N THR A 654 17.97 16.38 -19.45
CA THR A 654 18.79 16.98 -18.40
C THR A 654 17.89 17.13 -17.16
N TYR A 655 18.07 16.21 -16.24
CA TYR A 655 17.44 16.33 -14.94
C TYR A 655 18.21 17.38 -14.12
N PRO A 656 17.54 18.30 -13.42
CA PRO A 656 18.23 19.15 -12.46
C PRO A 656 18.97 18.28 -11.45
N GLY A 657 20.25 18.54 -11.23
CA GLY A 657 21.07 17.78 -10.31
C GLY A 657 21.61 16.43 -10.82
N THR A 658 21.45 16.10 -12.10
CA THR A 658 22.09 14.91 -12.68
C THR A 658 23.51 15.17 -13.14
N THR A 659 24.34 14.14 -13.02
CA THR A 659 25.75 14.14 -13.48
C THR A 659 25.96 13.00 -14.46
N GLN A 660 26.49 13.29 -15.63
CA GLN A 660 26.85 12.25 -16.58
C GLN A 660 28.05 11.44 -16.06
N ILE A 661 27.93 10.13 -16.05
CA ILE A 661 28.99 9.21 -15.68
C ILE A 661 29.94 9.07 -16.86
N THR A 662 31.10 9.72 -16.78
CA THR A 662 32.11 9.79 -17.89
C THR A 662 33.36 9.00 -17.62
N ALA A 663 33.54 8.43 -16.42
CA ALA A 663 34.71 7.64 -16.07
C ALA A 663 34.82 6.39 -16.98
N PRO A 664 35.99 6.14 -17.58
CA PRO A 664 36.19 4.96 -18.42
C PRO A 664 35.88 3.67 -17.65
N GLY A 665 35.02 2.80 -18.21
CA GLY A 665 34.60 1.55 -17.59
C GLY A 665 33.43 1.66 -16.63
N ALA A 666 33.03 2.85 -16.18
CA ALA A 666 31.95 3.04 -15.24
C ALA A 666 30.56 2.87 -15.85
N CYS A 667 30.43 2.89 -17.14
CA CYS A 667 29.18 2.69 -17.88
C CYS A 667 29.48 1.66 -18.98
N THR A 668 29.08 0.40 -18.75
CA THR A 668 29.35 -0.71 -19.67
C THR A 668 28.07 -1.46 -19.99
N ARG A 669 28.05 -2.17 -21.10
CA ARG A 669 26.92 -2.96 -21.56
C ARG A 669 27.35 -4.13 -22.43
N THR A 670 26.56 -5.19 -22.38
CA THR A 670 26.63 -6.32 -23.33
C THR A 670 25.32 -6.35 -24.10
N LEU A 671 25.36 -6.34 -25.42
CA LEU A 671 24.14 -6.38 -26.25
C LEU A 671 23.77 -7.79 -26.61
N GLY A 672 22.48 -8.03 -26.91
CA GLY A 672 21.94 -9.30 -27.35
C GLY A 672 21.08 -9.99 -26.27
N PRO A 673 20.79 -11.30 -26.45
CA PRO A 673 20.10 -12.10 -25.46
C PRO A 673 20.83 -12.09 -24.11
N LEU A 674 20.08 -11.98 -23.03
CA LEU A 674 20.60 -11.79 -21.67
C LEU A 674 21.62 -10.66 -21.60
N GLY A 675 21.33 -9.57 -22.32
CA GLY A 675 22.20 -8.41 -22.37
C GLY A 675 22.25 -7.69 -21.03
N THR A 676 23.42 -7.14 -20.68
CA THR A 676 23.63 -6.51 -19.37
C THR A 676 23.92 -5.03 -19.48
N ILE A 677 23.47 -4.27 -18.50
CA ILE A 677 23.88 -2.89 -18.24
C ILE A 677 24.59 -2.88 -16.89
N THR A 678 25.80 -2.29 -16.82
CA THR A 678 26.53 -2.16 -15.56
C THR A 678 26.96 -0.72 -15.39
N ILE A 679 26.62 -0.13 -14.23
CA ILE A 679 26.90 1.25 -13.90
C ILE A 679 27.64 1.31 -12.57
N ASP A 680 28.89 1.78 -12.57
CA ASP A 680 29.63 2.13 -11.37
C ASP A 680 29.36 3.61 -11.05
N VAL A 681 28.78 3.87 -9.89
CA VAL A 681 28.53 5.23 -9.42
C VAL A 681 29.32 5.49 -8.15
N PRO A 682 30.11 6.59 -8.07
CA PRO A 682 30.79 6.97 -6.83
C PRO A 682 29.77 7.12 -5.69
N ILE A 683 30.03 6.49 -4.54
CA ILE A 683 29.12 6.58 -3.39
C ILE A 683 28.87 8.04 -3.00
N ALA A 684 29.87 8.90 -3.13
CA ALA A 684 29.75 10.33 -2.84
C ALA A 684 28.73 11.07 -3.72
N ASP A 685 28.46 10.57 -4.94
CA ASP A 685 27.53 11.20 -5.89
C ASP A 685 26.06 10.83 -5.62
N VAL A 686 25.83 9.79 -4.83
CA VAL A 686 24.50 9.21 -4.53
C VAL A 686 24.24 9.03 -3.03
N SER A 687 25.11 9.59 -2.18
CA SER A 687 24.95 9.65 -0.74
C SER A 687 24.33 10.98 -0.30
N LEU A 688 24.01 11.07 0.98
CA LEU A 688 23.56 12.31 1.58
C LEU A 688 24.61 13.42 1.48
N GLU A 689 24.18 14.67 1.56
CA GLU A 689 25.08 15.82 1.55
C GLU A 689 26.09 15.80 2.69
N SER A 690 27.20 16.53 2.52
CA SER A 690 28.25 16.64 3.55
C SER A 690 27.67 17.16 4.86
N GLY A 691 27.91 16.46 5.95
CA GLY A 691 27.39 16.79 7.28
C GLY A 691 26.04 16.16 7.62
N VAL A 692 25.40 15.48 6.68
CA VAL A 692 24.19 14.69 6.91
C VAL A 692 24.61 13.22 7.02
N ALA A 693 24.24 12.57 8.13
CA ALA A 693 24.50 11.15 8.33
C ALA A 693 23.29 10.33 7.83
N PRO A 694 23.50 9.23 7.10
CA PRO A 694 22.43 8.30 6.77
C PRO A 694 21.93 7.57 8.01
N LEU A 695 20.68 7.09 7.99
CA LEU A 695 20.08 6.27 9.05
C LEU A 695 20.89 4.98 9.24
N SER A 696 21.32 4.38 8.16
CA SER A 696 22.19 3.21 8.12
C SER A 696 22.99 3.21 6.82
N SER A 697 23.87 2.25 6.66
CA SER A 697 24.51 2.02 5.34
C SER A 697 23.60 1.27 4.36
N ARG A 698 22.47 0.72 4.82
CA ARG A 698 21.47 0.04 4.00
C ARG A 698 20.81 1.01 3.02
N LEU A 699 20.64 0.60 1.79
CA LEU A 699 19.83 1.27 0.79
C LEU A 699 18.49 0.56 0.74
N TYR A 700 17.40 1.32 0.87
CA TYR A 700 16.06 0.75 1.01
C TYR A 700 15.31 0.80 -0.32
N SER A 701 14.43 -0.18 -0.53
CA SER A 701 13.47 -0.26 -1.65
C SER A 701 14.14 -0.01 -3.01
N VAL A 702 15.27 -0.66 -3.26
CA VAL A 702 15.95 -0.59 -4.57
C VAL A 702 15.02 -1.15 -5.63
N THR A 703 14.72 -0.35 -6.64
CA THR A 703 13.79 -0.71 -7.71
C THR A 703 14.41 -0.40 -9.06
N ALA A 704 14.44 -1.36 -9.97
CA ALA A 704 14.81 -1.16 -11.37
C ALA A 704 13.56 -1.06 -12.25
N SER A 705 13.62 -0.22 -13.28
CA SER A 705 12.51 -0.05 -14.20
C SER A 705 12.98 0.35 -15.59
N THR A 706 12.16 0.08 -16.59
CA THR A 706 12.36 0.56 -17.95
C THR A 706 11.27 1.51 -18.35
N MET A 707 11.65 2.54 -19.07
CA MET A 707 10.75 3.57 -19.56
C MET A 707 11.06 3.95 -20.98
N THR A 708 10.07 4.45 -21.71
CA THR A 708 10.26 5.08 -23.01
C THR A 708 9.78 6.50 -22.99
N LEU A 709 10.51 7.37 -23.69
CA LEU A 709 10.08 8.74 -23.95
C LEU A 709 9.23 8.78 -25.20
N VAL A 710 8.01 9.25 -25.07
CA VAL A 710 7.05 9.41 -26.17
C VAL A 710 7.14 10.83 -26.73
N GLU A 711 7.22 10.97 -28.05
CA GLU A 711 7.26 12.29 -28.67
C GLU A 711 5.99 13.12 -28.39
N PRO A 712 6.12 14.46 -28.25
CA PRO A 712 4.99 15.36 -27.96
C PRO A 712 3.85 15.32 -28.99
N ALA A 713 4.10 14.83 -30.21
CA ALA A 713 3.06 14.67 -31.25
C ALA A 713 2.04 13.58 -30.91
N GLU A 714 2.32 12.68 -29.99
CA GLU A 714 1.40 11.66 -29.50
C GLU A 714 0.61 12.13 -28.23
N THR A 715 0.55 13.39 -28.02
CA THR A 715 0.18 14.16 -26.84
C THR A 715 -1.26 14.08 -26.38
N ASN A 716 -1.81 12.91 -26.18
CA ASN A 716 -3.02 12.77 -25.37
C ASN A 716 -2.84 11.70 -24.27
N ARG A 717 -1.61 11.48 -23.85
CA ARG A 717 -1.32 10.73 -22.64
C ARG A 717 -1.18 11.71 -21.51
N PRO A 718 -1.65 11.39 -20.31
CA PRO A 718 -1.41 12.23 -19.16
C PRO A 718 0.09 12.40 -18.99
N THR A 719 0.52 13.63 -18.83
CA THR A 719 1.90 13.94 -18.46
C THR A 719 2.17 13.41 -17.07
N LEU A 720 3.21 12.61 -16.90
CA LEU A 720 3.82 12.34 -15.61
C LEU A 720 4.41 13.67 -15.12
N GLN A 721 3.60 14.52 -14.51
CA GLN A 721 4.09 15.75 -13.89
C GLN A 721 4.31 15.45 -12.42
N PRO A 722 5.51 15.64 -11.87
CA PRO A 722 5.65 15.72 -10.45
C PRO A 722 4.75 16.85 -9.95
N PHE A 723 4.15 16.64 -8.81
CA PHE A 723 3.24 17.55 -8.13
C PHE A 723 3.72 19.02 -8.18
N GLN A 724 3.15 19.80 -9.06
CA GLN A 724 3.42 21.24 -9.17
C GLN A 724 2.23 22.05 -8.70
N LEU A 725 1.97 22.07 -7.40
CA LEU A 725 0.95 22.94 -6.83
C LEU A 725 1.23 24.44 -7.02
N PHE A 726 2.48 24.84 -7.33
CA PHE A 726 2.87 26.26 -7.25
C PHE A 726 3.86 26.77 -8.30
N THR A 727 4.31 26.00 -9.26
CA THR A 727 5.18 26.52 -10.33
C THR A 727 4.58 26.18 -11.68
N GLY A 728 4.32 27.17 -12.50
CA GLY A 728 3.60 27.11 -13.77
C GLY A 728 3.99 25.99 -14.75
N PRO A 729 3.31 25.87 -15.89
CA PRO A 729 3.39 24.73 -16.76
C PRO A 729 4.81 24.56 -17.32
N ILE A 730 5.50 23.51 -16.90
CA ILE A 730 6.65 22.99 -17.62
C ILE A 730 6.06 22.06 -18.67
N GLY A 731 6.34 22.35 -19.94
CA GLY A 731 5.96 21.45 -21.03
C GLY A 731 6.53 20.05 -20.75
N GLY A 732 5.70 19.12 -20.38
CA GLY A 732 6.12 17.79 -19.93
C GLY A 732 6.30 16.86 -21.12
N ASP A 733 7.45 16.23 -21.18
CA ASP A 733 7.67 15.05 -21.99
C ASP A 733 6.98 13.86 -21.33
N LEU A 734 6.50 12.91 -22.13
CA LEU A 734 5.69 11.79 -21.65
C LEU A 734 6.55 10.54 -21.53
N PHE A 735 6.54 9.91 -20.37
CA PHE A 735 7.10 8.58 -20.18
C PHE A 735 6.01 7.51 -20.17
N ASP A 736 6.31 6.40 -20.80
CA ASP A 736 5.63 5.14 -20.55
C ASP A 736 6.52 4.27 -19.70
N LEU A 737 6.02 3.81 -18.59
CA LEU A 737 6.61 2.73 -17.81
C LEU A 737 6.34 1.41 -18.54
N ILE A 738 7.39 0.64 -18.77
CA ILE A 738 7.32 -0.59 -19.55
C ILE A 738 7.45 -1.79 -18.62
N ASP A 739 8.43 -1.73 -17.73
CA ASP A 739 8.77 -2.83 -16.84
C ASP A 739 9.25 -2.35 -15.49
N VAL A 740 9.03 -3.14 -14.44
CA VAL A 740 9.44 -2.82 -13.05
C VAL A 740 9.83 -4.10 -12.35
N VAL A 741 11.06 -4.16 -11.88
CA VAL A 741 11.54 -5.25 -11.03
C VAL A 741 11.08 -5.05 -9.60
N ARG A 742 10.71 -6.12 -8.91
CA ARG A 742 10.39 -6.14 -7.49
C ARG A 742 11.47 -5.43 -6.66
N ALA A 743 11.04 -4.65 -5.67
CA ALA A 743 11.97 -3.97 -4.76
C ALA A 743 12.79 -4.96 -3.91
N TYR A 744 14.03 -4.58 -3.62
CA TYR A 744 14.94 -5.24 -2.69
C TYR A 744 15.74 -4.21 -1.91
N ASP A 745 16.42 -4.61 -0.85
CA ASP A 745 17.34 -3.75 -0.14
C ASP A 745 18.80 -4.09 -0.48
N PHE A 746 19.68 -3.13 -0.35
CA PHE A 746 21.10 -3.36 -0.42
C PHE A 746 21.76 -3.11 0.93
N VAL A 747 22.47 -4.12 1.44
CA VAL A 747 23.23 -4.07 2.69
C VAL A 747 24.73 -4.14 2.37
N PRO A 748 25.50 -3.03 2.49
CA PRO A 748 26.93 -3.03 2.26
C PRO A 748 27.63 -4.00 3.22
N GLY A 749 28.43 -4.90 2.66
CA GLY A 749 29.18 -5.93 3.42
C GLY A 749 28.42 -7.25 3.57
N ALA A 750 27.15 -7.33 3.21
CA ALA A 750 26.48 -8.58 2.95
C ALA A 750 26.78 -8.97 1.49
N GLY A 751 27.64 -9.95 1.26
CA GLY A 751 27.96 -10.45 -0.07
C GLY A 751 28.96 -9.59 -0.89
N GLY A 752 30.09 -9.23 -0.32
CA GLY A 752 31.18 -8.60 -1.07
C GLY A 752 32.39 -8.35 -0.21
N GLY A 753 33.32 -9.25 -0.15
CA GLY A 753 34.56 -9.13 0.55
C GLY A 753 35.39 -7.95 0.06
N GLY A 754 35.49 -6.88 0.85
CA GLY A 754 36.28 -5.70 0.54
C GLY A 754 36.70 -4.91 1.76
N GLY A 755 37.63 -5.43 2.58
CA GLY A 755 38.51 -4.57 3.37
C GLY A 755 38.25 -4.39 4.86
N GLY A 756 38.71 -5.34 5.67
CA GLY A 756 39.31 -5.00 6.95
C GLY A 756 38.48 -5.11 8.22
N GLY A 757 38.12 -6.32 8.59
CA GLY A 757 37.70 -6.64 9.95
C GLY A 757 37.15 -8.06 10.01
N GLY A 758 37.97 -9.02 10.33
CA GLY A 758 37.80 -10.47 10.52
C GLY A 758 36.42 -11.07 10.83
N GLY A 759 35.45 -10.91 9.96
CA GLY A 759 34.24 -11.72 9.93
C GLY A 759 34.43 -12.79 8.84
N GLY A 760 34.13 -14.05 9.14
CA GLY A 760 34.04 -15.11 8.11
C GLY A 760 32.89 -14.81 7.15
N CYS A 761 32.90 -15.43 5.97
CA CYS A 761 31.77 -15.45 5.08
C CYS A 761 30.60 -16.16 5.79
N HIS A 762 29.38 -15.76 5.46
CA HIS A 762 28.19 -16.51 5.89
C HIS A 762 27.96 -17.65 4.90
N GLU A 763 27.61 -18.83 5.42
CA GLU A 763 27.33 -20.02 4.64
C GLU A 763 25.84 -20.37 4.76
N GLY A 764 25.19 -20.61 3.63
CA GLY A 764 23.82 -21.07 3.53
C GLY A 764 23.79 -22.53 3.03
N ASP A 765 23.31 -23.42 3.87
CA ASP A 765 23.12 -24.85 3.58
C ASP A 765 21.66 -25.19 3.88
N GLY A 766 20.92 -25.51 2.85
CA GLY A 766 19.49 -25.82 2.94
C GLY A 766 19.12 -27.06 2.12
N ASP A 767 18.44 -28.00 2.75
CA ASP A 767 17.75 -29.06 2.03
C ASP A 767 16.40 -29.39 2.65
N GLY A 768 15.42 -29.71 1.82
CA GLY A 768 14.12 -30.07 2.35
C GLY A 768 12.99 -30.04 1.32
N HIS A 769 11.79 -30.07 1.88
CA HIS A 769 10.56 -29.99 1.11
C HIS A 769 9.66 -28.87 1.61
N ILE A 770 9.04 -28.17 0.66
CA ILE A 770 7.96 -27.23 0.90
C ILE A 770 6.69 -27.69 0.18
N GLN A 771 5.55 -27.05 0.41
CA GLN A 771 4.34 -27.35 -0.35
C GLN A 771 4.54 -26.94 -1.81
N GLY A 772 4.30 -27.86 -2.76
CA GLY A 772 4.33 -27.54 -4.19
C GLY A 772 3.20 -26.57 -4.58
N GLU A 773 3.45 -25.75 -5.59
CA GLU A 773 2.51 -24.69 -6.02
C GLU A 773 1.14 -25.23 -6.41
N GLN A 774 1.08 -26.29 -7.20
CA GLN A 774 -0.19 -26.89 -7.65
C GLN A 774 -0.62 -28.09 -6.82
N SER A 775 0.28 -28.98 -6.50
CA SER A 775 -0.01 -30.17 -5.68
C SER A 775 1.26 -30.95 -5.33
N GLY A 776 1.26 -31.59 -4.17
CA GLY A 776 2.37 -32.40 -3.72
C GLY A 776 3.40 -31.64 -2.92
N GLN A 777 4.63 -32.10 -2.95
CA GLN A 777 5.78 -31.45 -2.30
C GLN A 777 6.79 -31.09 -3.37
N ALA A 778 7.36 -29.89 -3.24
CA ALA A 778 8.53 -29.46 -3.97
C ALA A 778 9.76 -29.69 -3.09
N SER A 779 10.88 -30.11 -3.69
CA SER A 779 12.16 -30.27 -3.01
C SER A 779 13.14 -29.17 -3.42
N PHE A 780 14.01 -28.77 -2.51
CA PHE A 780 15.11 -27.88 -2.80
C PHE A 780 16.41 -28.35 -2.17
N HIS A 781 17.53 -27.90 -2.74
CA HIS A 781 18.86 -28.05 -2.19
C HIS A 781 19.68 -26.81 -2.53
N VAL A 782 20.31 -26.21 -1.52
CA VAL A 782 21.10 -25.00 -1.60
C VAL A 782 22.43 -25.23 -0.88
N ASP A 783 23.51 -24.81 -1.51
CA ASP A 783 24.86 -24.80 -0.93
C ASP A 783 25.57 -23.56 -1.50
N VAL A 784 25.60 -22.47 -0.74
CA VAL A 784 26.13 -21.15 -1.16
C VAL A 784 26.81 -20.45 0.02
N ASP A 785 27.70 -19.51 -0.30
CA ASP A 785 28.24 -18.57 0.67
C ASP A 785 28.24 -17.13 0.13
N ASP A 786 28.40 -16.14 1.01
CA ASP A 786 28.45 -14.74 0.61
C ASP A 786 29.88 -14.23 0.33
N CYS A 787 30.80 -15.14 0.02
CA CYS A 787 32.18 -14.83 -0.40
C CYS A 787 32.25 -14.32 -1.86
N GLU A 788 33.42 -13.81 -2.26
CA GLU A 788 33.63 -13.33 -3.63
C GLU A 788 33.73 -14.44 -4.72
N ASP A 789 33.94 -15.69 -4.34
CA ASP A 789 34.19 -16.82 -5.26
C ASP A 789 33.08 -17.85 -5.09
N HIS A 790 32.16 -17.85 -6.04
CA HIS A 790 31.00 -18.74 -6.05
C HIS A 790 31.24 -20.06 -6.84
N ASP A 791 32.52 -20.47 -7.00
CA ASP A 791 32.89 -21.70 -7.71
C ASP A 791 32.44 -22.97 -6.93
N GLY A 792 31.42 -23.66 -7.44
CA GLY A 792 30.89 -24.88 -6.86
C GLY A 792 29.59 -24.73 -6.11
N GLU A 793 29.15 -23.51 -5.88
CA GLU A 793 27.87 -23.21 -5.27
C GLU A 793 26.71 -23.56 -6.19
N HIS A 794 25.59 -23.93 -5.61
CA HIS A 794 24.42 -24.30 -6.40
C HIS A 794 23.10 -24.17 -5.66
N VAL A 795 22.05 -23.97 -6.45
CA VAL A 795 20.66 -24.04 -6.05
C VAL A 795 19.94 -25.02 -6.98
N ASP A 796 19.34 -26.05 -6.42
CA ASP A 796 18.49 -26.99 -7.14
C ASP A 796 17.07 -26.94 -6.58
N PHE A 797 16.06 -26.96 -7.46
CA PHE A 797 14.67 -26.98 -7.05
C PHE A 797 13.83 -27.85 -7.98
N ASN A 798 12.94 -28.66 -7.42
CA ASN A 798 12.07 -29.53 -8.20
C ASN A 798 10.64 -29.53 -7.65
N ASP A 799 9.67 -29.03 -8.44
CA ASP A 799 8.23 -29.16 -8.17
C ASP A 799 7.57 -30.04 -9.25
N PRO A 800 7.44 -31.34 -9.01
CA PRO A 800 6.81 -32.24 -9.97
C PRO A 800 5.35 -31.92 -10.28
N GLY A 801 4.65 -31.23 -9.35
CA GLY A 801 3.26 -30.82 -9.52
C GLY A 801 3.09 -29.77 -10.60
N SER A 802 4.06 -28.87 -10.73
CA SER A 802 4.11 -27.78 -11.71
C SER A 802 5.01 -28.12 -12.92
N ASN A 803 5.64 -29.28 -12.93
CA ASN A 803 6.65 -29.70 -13.93
C ASN A 803 7.86 -28.75 -13.96
N GLU A 804 8.27 -28.25 -12.80
CA GLU A 804 9.40 -27.36 -12.61
C GLU A 804 10.60 -28.16 -12.12
N ASP A 805 11.65 -28.26 -12.94
CA ASP A 805 12.92 -28.93 -12.63
C ASP A 805 14.06 -27.94 -12.92
N PHE A 806 14.42 -27.18 -11.87
CA PHE A 806 15.36 -26.07 -11.93
C PHE A 806 16.74 -26.49 -11.38
N HIS A 807 17.78 -26.04 -12.09
CA HIS A 807 19.18 -26.19 -11.69
C HIS A 807 19.93 -24.90 -11.97
N SER A 808 20.61 -24.34 -10.96
CA SER A 808 21.48 -23.19 -11.16
C SER A 808 22.70 -23.54 -12.04
N THR A 809 23.16 -22.58 -12.82
CA THR A 809 24.37 -22.70 -13.66
C THR A 809 25.43 -21.69 -13.31
N GLU A 810 25.06 -20.56 -12.70
CA GLU A 810 25.93 -19.52 -12.22
C GLU A 810 25.23 -18.78 -11.05
N ILE A 811 25.91 -18.65 -9.92
CA ILE A 811 25.47 -17.77 -8.83
C ILE A 811 26.10 -16.39 -9.08
N LEU A 812 25.26 -15.36 -9.17
CA LEU A 812 25.68 -14.01 -9.50
C LEU A 812 25.86 -13.12 -8.27
N SER A 813 25.12 -13.41 -7.21
CA SER A 813 25.16 -12.64 -5.98
C SER A 813 24.47 -13.41 -4.85
N VAL A 814 25.08 -13.38 -3.67
CA VAL A 814 24.51 -13.89 -2.42
C VAL A 814 24.52 -12.74 -1.42
N GLY A 815 23.45 -12.55 -0.68
CA GLY A 815 23.32 -11.52 0.34
C GLY A 815 22.74 -12.08 1.62
N PHE A 816 23.34 -11.76 2.77
CA PHE A 816 22.90 -12.20 4.08
C PHE A 816 22.41 -11.05 4.94
N ASP A 817 21.31 -11.23 5.66
CA ASP A 817 20.78 -10.29 6.66
C ASP A 817 20.86 -10.91 8.05
N ASP A 818 21.80 -10.42 8.87
CA ASP A 818 22.02 -10.86 10.27
C ASP A 818 20.82 -10.62 11.19
N VAL A 819 19.94 -9.69 10.86
CA VAL A 819 18.81 -9.31 11.72
C VAL A 819 17.62 -10.23 11.46
N GLU A 820 17.35 -10.48 10.19
CA GLU A 820 16.21 -11.28 9.74
C GLU A 820 16.59 -12.77 9.55
N HIS A 821 17.88 -13.11 9.67
CA HIS A 821 18.42 -14.45 9.39
C HIS A 821 17.94 -14.98 8.04
N THR A 822 18.14 -14.17 7.01
CA THR A 822 17.78 -14.52 5.63
C THR A 822 18.96 -14.45 4.71
N MET A 823 19.03 -15.38 3.75
CA MET A 823 20.00 -15.35 2.67
C MET A 823 19.26 -15.25 1.33
N THR A 824 19.62 -14.24 0.53
CA THR A 824 19.09 -14.03 -0.81
C THR A 824 20.13 -14.42 -1.84
N ILE A 825 19.79 -15.33 -2.73
CA ILE A 825 20.65 -15.91 -3.74
C ILE A 825 20.08 -15.55 -5.11
N VAL A 826 20.91 -15.03 -5.98
CA VAL A 826 20.50 -14.68 -7.35
C VAL A 826 21.47 -15.25 -8.35
N GLY A 827 20.97 -15.76 -9.47
CA GLY A 827 21.81 -16.39 -10.46
C GLY A 827 21.11 -16.70 -11.77
N GLU A 828 21.87 -17.42 -12.61
CA GLU A 828 21.40 -18.02 -13.85
C GLU A 828 21.24 -19.53 -13.66
N GLY A 829 20.29 -20.11 -14.38
CA GLY A 829 20.01 -21.55 -14.28
C GLY A 829 19.28 -22.07 -15.52
N THR A 830 18.75 -23.29 -15.37
CA THR A 830 17.88 -23.87 -16.40
C THR A 830 16.67 -24.50 -15.77
N VAL A 831 15.50 -24.28 -16.36
CA VAL A 831 14.28 -25.04 -16.08
C VAL A 831 14.03 -26.02 -17.21
N ASN A 832 13.99 -27.30 -16.89
CA ASN A 832 13.84 -28.36 -17.91
C ASN A 832 14.84 -28.20 -19.08
N GLY A 833 16.03 -27.65 -18.81
CA GLY A 833 17.08 -27.39 -19.78
C GLY A 833 16.91 -26.09 -20.60
N VAL A 834 15.95 -25.23 -20.27
CA VAL A 834 15.76 -23.89 -20.86
C VAL A 834 16.43 -22.85 -19.95
N PRO A 835 17.31 -21.98 -20.47
CA PRO A 835 18.00 -20.96 -19.67
C PRO A 835 17.01 -19.95 -19.04
N VAL A 836 17.21 -19.65 -17.77
CA VAL A 836 16.42 -18.72 -16.95
C VAL A 836 17.32 -17.96 -15.97
N THR A 837 16.81 -16.88 -15.39
CA THR A 837 17.39 -16.27 -14.18
C THR A 837 16.51 -16.62 -12.98
N PHE A 838 17.06 -16.55 -11.76
CA PHE A 838 16.32 -16.87 -10.55
C PHE A 838 16.71 -15.99 -9.36
N THR A 839 15.81 -15.90 -8.40
CA THR A 839 16.07 -15.47 -7.03
C THR A 839 15.58 -16.57 -6.09
N ALA A 840 16.46 -17.07 -5.22
CA ALA A 840 16.07 -17.95 -4.12
C ALA A 840 16.32 -17.23 -2.78
N VAL A 841 15.52 -17.57 -1.76
CA VAL A 841 15.65 -17.00 -0.42
C VAL A 841 15.51 -18.12 0.59
N GLU A 842 16.49 -18.23 1.46
CA GLU A 842 16.46 -19.06 2.64
C GLU A 842 16.18 -18.24 3.88
N ILE A 843 15.37 -18.75 4.78
CA ILE A 843 15.02 -18.12 6.05
C ILE A 843 15.25 -19.13 7.16
N ASP A 844 16.25 -18.86 8.00
CA ASP A 844 16.58 -19.65 9.18
C ASP A 844 15.94 -19.02 10.43
N ASN A 845 14.86 -19.59 10.89
CA ASN A 845 14.17 -19.14 12.09
C ASN A 845 14.73 -19.82 13.35
N ILE A 846 14.66 -19.15 14.51
CA ILE A 846 15.02 -19.71 15.83
C ILE A 846 14.35 -21.08 16.09
N SER A 847 13.25 -21.34 15.41
CA SER A 847 12.54 -22.64 15.44
C SER A 847 12.58 -23.28 14.06
N PRO A 848 13.27 -24.38 13.86
CA PRO A 848 13.41 -25.07 12.57
C PRO A 848 12.06 -25.41 11.89
N ALA A 849 10.99 -25.52 12.66
CA ALA A 849 9.63 -25.74 12.12
C ALA A 849 9.02 -24.49 11.42
N LEU A 850 9.72 -23.37 11.48
CA LEU A 850 9.32 -22.11 10.85
C LEU A 850 10.30 -21.68 9.74
N ASP A 851 11.37 -22.45 9.50
CA ASP A 851 12.27 -22.19 8.40
C ASP A 851 11.49 -22.24 7.09
N ALA A 852 11.90 -21.41 6.15
CA ALA A 852 11.18 -21.27 4.90
C ALA A 852 12.13 -21.11 3.72
N PHE A 853 11.68 -21.57 2.58
CA PHE A 853 12.36 -21.42 1.31
C PHE A 853 11.43 -20.77 0.29
N GLN A 854 11.99 -19.89 -0.53
CA GLN A 854 11.30 -19.28 -1.67
C GLN A 854 12.19 -19.35 -2.90
N ILE A 855 11.57 -19.55 -4.06
CA ILE A 855 12.22 -19.39 -5.36
C ILE A 855 11.29 -18.63 -6.33
N THR A 856 11.87 -17.73 -7.10
CA THR A 856 11.22 -17.05 -8.23
C THR A 856 12.09 -17.20 -9.45
N VAL A 857 11.50 -17.62 -10.55
CA VAL A 857 12.20 -17.90 -11.82
C VAL A 857 11.63 -17.01 -12.93
N SER A 858 12.50 -16.56 -13.84
CA SER A 858 12.12 -15.62 -14.90
C SER A 858 11.16 -16.17 -15.96
N ASP A 859 10.82 -17.44 -15.95
CA ASP A 859 9.75 -18.02 -16.77
C ASP A 859 8.35 -17.79 -16.19
N GLY A 860 8.25 -17.16 -15.01
CA GLY A 860 7.03 -16.82 -14.30
C GLY A 860 6.67 -17.78 -13.17
N TYR A 861 7.48 -18.78 -12.88
CA TYR A 861 7.27 -19.67 -11.74
C TYR A 861 7.69 -18.99 -10.43
N THR A 862 6.89 -19.14 -9.40
CA THR A 862 7.21 -18.72 -8.02
C THR A 862 6.62 -19.71 -7.03
N ASN A 863 7.44 -20.16 -6.07
CA ASN A 863 6.97 -20.97 -4.95
C ASN A 863 7.57 -20.46 -3.64
N THR A 864 6.79 -20.49 -2.57
CA THR A 864 7.22 -20.13 -1.22
C THR A 864 6.50 -20.98 -0.18
N GLY A 865 7.22 -21.43 0.82
CA GLY A 865 6.61 -22.23 1.89
C GLY A 865 7.55 -22.46 3.07
N THR A 866 6.93 -22.69 4.24
CA THR A 866 7.67 -23.23 5.38
C THR A 866 8.04 -24.67 5.13
N LEU A 867 9.15 -25.14 5.72
CA LEU A 867 9.61 -26.49 5.57
C LEU A 867 8.57 -27.50 6.08
N LEU A 868 8.29 -28.50 5.26
CA LEU A 868 7.54 -29.70 5.66
C LEU A 868 8.46 -30.72 6.32
N ASP A 869 9.68 -30.79 5.85
CA ASP A 869 10.81 -31.53 6.43
C ASP A 869 12.13 -30.97 5.87
N GLY A 870 13.26 -31.29 6.47
CA GLY A 870 14.56 -30.77 6.09
C GLY A 870 15.11 -29.75 7.08
N THR A 871 16.13 -29.01 6.69
CA THR A 871 16.79 -27.95 7.49
C THR A 871 17.29 -26.83 6.62
N ILE A 872 17.28 -25.61 7.13
CA ILE A 872 18.05 -24.49 6.63
C ILE A 872 18.99 -24.06 7.76
N THR A 873 20.23 -23.81 7.43
CA THR A 873 21.25 -23.34 8.36
C THR A 873 22.02 -22.19 7.75
N LEU A 874 21.91 -21.01 8.33
CA LEU A 874 22.66 -19.82 7.95
C LEU A 874 23.68 -19.53 9.05
N GLN A 875 25.02 -19.54 8.74
CA GLN A 875 26.12 -19.46 9.72
C GLN A 875 27.07 -18.29 9.43
#